data_4fa4c1a1265b5648d297e4b8aca08abf
#
_entry.id   4fa4c1a1265b5648d297e4b8aca08abf
#
_cell.length_a   1.000
_cell.length_b   1.000
_cell.length_c   1.000
_cell.angle_alpha   90.00
_cell.angle_beta   90.00
_cell.angle_gamma   90.00
#
_symmetry.space_group_name_H-M   'P 1'
#
loop_
_entity.id
_entity.type
_entity.pdbx_description
1 polymer ?
#
loop_
_entity_poly.entity_id
_entity_poly.type
_entity_poly.pdbx_seq_one_letter_code
_entity_poly.pdbx_strand_id
1 'polypeptide(L)'
;MRTWFIALLSVLLIATVGAIGGFVWVLRHYGDQLPDHRQLAEYRPPIVTRVHAGDGRLLAELAAEKRVFVPIALIPAQVKQAFISAEDKNFYTHPGIDAVGLGRAMVQNLGYYLSGRRLIGASTITQQVTRSFLLTNERSIDRKIKEMILSIRIEQALTKDQILELYLNEIYLGSSGGSGAYGVAAAALMYFNKSLDQLTLSEAAFLAALPKAPSNYNLSTHAERARIRRDYVIDRMLEDGFVTVEEVAKAKEEVLTVRRREADETVKADYFAEEVRRELVARYGEEGAYRGGYMVRASLDPRLQEIADRTFRNGLIRYDRRHGWRGPLEKAVPVNEWQKALAVRTPPGGAGGWNLALVLKVTDTVAEIGVRENRTETKPGKIPLSELTWARPVLPEQKVGAPPKKVSEVLTVGDLILVEPVTATADGKTKYPAETYGLRQLPDVSGGMVVMDPHTGRVLALVGGLSFDQSQFNRATQAKRQPGSSFKPFVYMAALENGYTPASVVLDAPFVMDDGSGKKWRPENYTEKFYGPSSLRLGIEQSRNLMTIRLASAIGMEKVVDIAGRFGITDSLPPLLSMSLGAGESTPLKMAAAYAMIANGGEKLEPTVIDRVQDRYGQTVFKHDPRVCDGCSAASYTGGLPPYPADNRPQVIDAATAFQMTAMLEGVVQRGTGGSIGAALKRPLAGKTGTSNDSFDNWFVGYSPDLVVAAYIGFDQPRTLGKAETGGGNMAPIFRDFMKEALEGVPPIPFRVPPGLRMVRVNRETGKLATVGDPKAIFEAFKPGTEPGADDPDNPDPLLGDLPQGYSLAPIPGSENGAFDPAAPVTAPAAGDTPAPPPPAPANLGGIY
;
A
#
# COMPACT_ATOMS: atom_id res chain seq x y z
N MET A 1 -35.52 -75.08 -36.14
CA MET A 1 -34.45 -74.00 -36.21
C MET A 1 -35.04 -72.66 -36.63
N ARG A 2 -35.87 -72.57 -37.65
CA ARG A 2 -36.41 -71.25 -38.15
C ARG A 2 -37.30 -70.47 -37.16
N THR A 3 -38.09 -71.11 -36.36
CA THR A 3 -38.98 -70.53 -35.34
C THR A 3 -38.19 -70.01 -34.14
N TRP A 4 -37.16 -70.71 -33.70
CA TRP A 4 -36.28 -70.22 -32.62
C TRP A 4 -35.43 -69.00 -33.00
N PHE A 5 -35.01 -68.95 -34.29
CA PHE A 5 -34.29 -67.82 -34.85
C PHE A 5 -35.16 -66.58 -34.94
N ILE A 6 -36.43 -66.73 -35.35
CA ILE A 6 -37.38 -65.59 -35.39
C ILE A 6 -37.72 -65.13 -33.98
N ALA A 7 -37.93 -66.06 -33.01
CA ALA A 7 -38.19 -65.69 -31.62
C ALA A 7 -37.00 -64.93 -31.01
N LEU A 8 -35.76 -65.36 -31.27
CA LEU A 8 -34.54 -64.66 -30.83
C LEU A 8 -34.41 -63.26 -31.44
N LEU A 9 -34.67 -63.10 -32.76
CA LEU A 9 -34.71 -61.83 -33.48
C LEU A 9 -35.80 -60.91 -32.94
N SER A 10 -37.02 -61.46 -32.64
CA SER A 10 -38.11 -60.68 -32.05
C SER A 10 -37.78 -60.20 -30.65
N VAL A 11 -37.17 -61.01 -29.81
CA VAL A 11 -36.68 -60.59 -28.44
C VAL A 11 -35.61 -59.58 -28.58
N LEU A 12 -34.66 -59.71 -29.51
CA LEU A 12 -33.59 -58.70 -29.73
C LEU A 12 -34.15 -57.37 -30.25
N LEU A 13 -35.14 -57.42 -31.15
CA LEU A 13 -35.82 -56.22 -31.65
C LEU A 13 -36.61 -55.51 -30.55
N ILE A 14 -37.37 -56.23 -29.72
CA ILE A 14 -38.10 -55.70 -28.59
C ILE A 14 -37.13 -55.08 -27.56
N ALA A 15 -36.05 -55.76 -27.27
CA ALA A 15 -35.00 -55.26 -26.37
C ALA A 15 -34.35 -53.98 -26.95
N THR A 16 -34.11 -53.93 -28.26
CA THR A 16 -33.53 -52.78 -28.94
C THR A 16 -34.52 -51.60 -28.94
N VAL A 17 -35.79 -51.81 -29.25
CA VAL A 17 -36.83 -50.78 -29.21
C VAL A 17 -37.04 -50.30 -27.78
N GLY A 18 -37.04 -51.20 -26.79
CA GLY A 18 -37.12 -50.83 -25.38
C GLY A 18 -35.93 -49.99 -24.92
N ALA A 19 -34.73 -50.39 -25.36
CA ALA A 19 -33.49 -49.60 -25.06
C ALA A 19 -33.52 -48.20 -25.72
N ILE A 20 -33.98 -48.10 -26.97
CA ILE A 20 -34.13 -46.79 -27.66
C ILE A 20 -35.19 -45.95 -26.97
N GLY A 21 -36.37 -46.57 -26.64
CA GLY A 21 -37.43 -45.85 -25.89
C GLY A 21 -36.97 -45.35 -24.54
N GLY A 22 -36.24 -46.20 -23.77
CA GLY A 22 -35.62 -45.82 -22.51
C GLY A 22 -34.59 -44.69 -22.66
N PHE A 23 -33.77 -44.78 -23.72
CA PHE A 23 -32.77 -43.72 -24.02
C PHE A 23 -33.45 -42.39 -24.40
N VAL A 24 -34.46 -42.39 -25.22
CA VAL A 24 -35.25 -41.19 -25.59
C VAL A 24 -35.97 -40.63 -24.38
N TRP A 25 -36.49 -41.46 -23.48
CA TRP A 25 -37.11 -41.05 -22.23
C TRP A 25 -36.10 -40.34 -21.34
N VAL A 26 -34.90 -40.93 -21.14
CA VAL A 26 -33.82 -40.35 -20.37
C VAL A 26 -33.42 -39.00 -20.94
N LEU A 27 -33.23 -38.87 -22.27
CA LEU A 27 -32.87 -37.61 -22.91
C LEU A 27 -33.93 -36.50 -22.75
N ARG A 28 -35.24 -36.90 -22.78
CA ARG A 28 -36.31 -35.92 -22.54
C ARG A 28 -36.44 -35.54 -21.07
N HIS A 29 -36.45 -36.56 -20.15
CA HIS A 29 -36.62 -36.33 -18.72
C HIS A 29 -35.51 -35.47 -18.13
N TYR A 30 -34.26 -35.68 -18.53
CA TYR A 30 -33.12 -34.91 -18.03
C TYR A 30 -32.83 -33.70 -18.90
N GLY A 31 -33.16 -33.72 -20.18
CA GLY A 31 -32.81 -32.72 -21.15
C GLY A 31 -33.33 -31.30 -20.83
N ASP A 32 -34.57 -31.22 -20.33
CA ASP A 32 -35.27 -29.99 -19.98
C ASP A 32 -34.81 -29.38 -18.65
N GLN A 33 -34.11 -30.16 -17.82
CA GLN A 33 -33.57 -29.71 -16.51
C GLN A 33 -32.08 -29.31 -16.53
N LEU A 34 -31.45 -29.34 -17.71
CA LEU A 34 -30.04 -29.11 -17.82
C LEU A 34 -29.75 -27.59 -17.94
N PRO A 35 -28.66 -27.12 -17.30
CA PRO A 35 -28.16 -25.76 -17.50
C PRO A 35 -27.85 -25.49 -18.97
N ASP A 36 -27.95 -24.22 -19.37
CA ASP A 36 -27.58 -23.83 -20.74
C ASP A 36 -26.07 -23.92 -20.96
N HIS A 37 -25.66 -24.89 -21.73
CA HIS A 37 -24.25 -25.16 -22.05
C HIS A 37 -23.63 -24.06 -22.95
N ARG A 38 -24.44 -23.21 -23.62
CA ARG A 38 -23.96 -22.09 -24.45
C ARG A 38 -23.29 -21.02 -23.60
N GLN A 39 -23.61 -20.93 -22.31
CA GLN A 39 -22.93 -20.05 -21.38
C GLN A 39 -21.44 -20.34 -21.28
N LEU A 40 -20.99 -21.58 -21.57
CA LEU A 40 -19.57 -21.92 -21.60
C LEU A 40 -18.82 -21.31 -22.78
N ALA A 41 -19.48 -21.05 -23.90
CA ALA A 41 -18.88 -20.35 -25.04
C ALA A 41 -18.56 -18.87 -24.73
N GLU A 42 -19.33 -18.28 -23.81
CA GLU A 42 -19.15 -16.90 -23.33
C GLU A 42 -18.46 -16.87 -21.95
N TYR A 43 -18.12 -18.02 -21.38
CA TYR A 43 -17.51 -18.11 -20.07
C TYR A 43 -16.16 -17.37 -20.05
N ARG A 44 -16.08 -16.40 -19.16
CA ARG A 44 -14.85 -15.67 -18.89
C ARG A 44 -14.27 -16.19 -17.56
N PRO A 45 -13.17 -16.96 -17.61
CA PRO A 45 -12.54 -17.45 -16.38
C PRO A 45 -12.22 -16.29 -15.45
N PRO A 46 -12.46 -16.43 -14.14
CA PRO A 46 -12.03 -15.44 -13.18
C PRO A 46 -10.50 -15.36 -13.19
N ILE A 47 -9.97 -14.19 -13.47
CA ILE A 47 -8.54 -13.92 -13.49
C ILE A 47 -8.19 -13.09 -12.25
N VAL A 48 -7.08 -13.41 -11.61
CA VAL A 48 -6.55 -12.66 -10.47
C VAL A 48 -6.22 -11.23 -10.90
N THR A 49 -6.72 -10.26 -10.17
CA THR A 49 -6.28 -8.87 -10.32
C THR A 49 -4.93 -8.70 -9.63
N ARG A 50 -3.94 -8.20 -10.36
CA ARG A 50 -2.60 -7.94 -9.87
C ARG A 50 -2.36 -6.46 -9.67
N VAL A 51 -1.89 -6.12 -8.48
CA VAL A 51 -1.52 -4.75 -8.12
C VAL A 51 0.01 -4.67 -8.05
N HIS A 52 0.58 -3.81 -8.87
CA HIS A 52 2.01 -3.52 -8.90
C HIS A 52 2.29 -2.15 -8.32
N ALA A 53 3.38 -2.00 -7.60
CA ALA A 53 3.90 -0.72 -7.15
C ALA A 53 4.37 0.15 -8.33
N GLY A 54 4.72 1.40 -8.06
CA GLY A 54 5.17 2.35 -9.08
C GLY A 54 6.42 1.91 -9.85
N ASP A 55 7.27 1.08 -9.24
CA ASP A 55 8.47 0.49 -9.85
C ASP A 55 8.21 -0.84 -10.58
N GLY A 56 6.99 -1.35 -10.55
CA GLY A 56 6.58 -2.59 -11.22
C GLY A 56 6.65 -3.85 -10.34
N ARG A 57 7.22 -3.81 -9.14
CA ARG A 57 7.20 -4.95 -8.22
C ARG A 57 5.77 -5.26 -7.76
N LEU A 58 5.49 -6.53 -7.50
CA LEU A 58 4.17 -6.95 -7.04
C LEU A 58 3.90 -6.39 -5.63
N LEU A 59 2.74 -5.74 -5.47
CA LEU A 59 2.24 -5.26 -4.18
C LEU A 59 1.19 -6.22 -3.60
N ALA A 60 0.21 -6.61 -4.40
CA ALA A 60 -0.85 -7.50 -3.96
C ALA A 60 -1.45 -8.30 -5.13
N GLU A 61 -1.99 -9.47 -4.81
CA GLU A 61 -2.87 -10.24 -5.69
C GLU A 61 -4.26 -10.29 -5.06
N LEU A 62 -5.24 -9.69 -5.73
CA LEU A 62 -6.64 -9.73 -5.31
C LEU A 62 -7.32 -10.91 -6.00
N ALA A 63 -7.53 -11.97 -5.23
CA ALA A 63 -8.14 -13.20 -5.71
C ALA A 63 -9.08 -13.78 -4.66
N ALA A 64 -10.27 -14.18 -5.07
CA ALA A 64 -11.10 -15.09 -4.28
C ALA A 64 -10.45 -16.48 -4.24
N GLU A 65 -9.77 -16.84 -5.35
CA GLU A 65 -9.02 -18.08 -5.54
C GLU A 65 -7.81 -17.78 -6.42
N LYS A 66 -6.65 -18.42 -6.19
CA LYS A 66 -5.46 -18.22 -7.04
C LYS A 66 -5.67 -18.87 -8.40
N ARG A 67 -5.98 -18.07 -9.41
CA ARG A 67 -6.15 -18.49 -10.81
C ARG A 67 -5.33 -17.61 -11.73
N VAL A 68 -4.64 -18.24 -12.67
CA VAL A 68 -3.92 -17.57 -13.77
C VAL A 68 -4.42 -18.19 -15.06
N PHE A 69 -5.21 -17.43 -15.83
CA PHE A 69 -5.70 -17.93 -17.12
C PHE A 69 -4.59 -17.87 -18.19
N VAL A 70 -4.44 -18.98 -18.92
CA VAL A 70 -3.51 -19.06 -20.04
C VAL A 70 -4.25 -19.59 -21.26
N PRO A 71 -4.29 -18.86 -22.38
CA PRO A 71 -4.86 -19.34 -23.63
C PRO A 71 -4.20 -20.65 -24.06
N ILE A 72 -5.00 -21.57 -24.66
CA ILE A 72 -4.52 -22.92 -25.05
C ILE A 72 -3.30 -22.86 -25.99
N ALA A 73 -3.21 -21.84 -26.84
CA ALA A 73 -2.09 -21.63 -27.74
C ALA A 73 -0.77 -21.37 -27.01
N LEU A 74 -0.82 -20.82 -25.79
CA LEU A 74 0.35 -20.49 -24.96
C LEU A 74 0.67 -21.61 -23.95
N ILE A 75 -0.16 -22.64 -23.82
CA ILE A 75 0.13 -23.80 -22.98
C ILE A 75 1.08 -24.73 -23.78
N PRO A 76 2.26 -25.03 -23.24
CA PRO A 76 3.22 -25.93 -23.93
C PRO A 76 2.63 -27.31 -24.24
N ALA A 77 3.01 -27.87 -25.38
CA ALA A 77 2.56 -29.19 -25.82
C ALA A 77 2.79 -30.27 -24.75
N GLN A 78 3.96 -30.25 -24.11
CA GLN A 78 4.33 -31.18 -23.03
C GLN A 78 3.35 -31.17 -21.87
N VAL A 79 2.84 -30.00 -21.45
CA VAL A 79 1.84 -29.87 -20.38
C VAL A 79 0.50 -30.46 -20.84
N LYS A 80 0.01 -30.09 -22.03
CA LYS A 80 -1.22 -30.64 -22.63
C LYS A 80 -1.18 -32.17 -22.71
N GLN A 81 -0.09 -32.71 -23.23
CA GLN A 81 0.13 -34.16 -23.40
C GLN A 81 0.15 -34.89 -22.05
N ALA A 82 0.80 -34.31 -21.02
CA ALA A 82 0.83 -34.91 -19.69
C ALA A 82 -0.58 -35.10 -19.11
N PHE A 83 -1.45 -34.05 -19.19
CA PHE A 83 -2.82 -34.15 -18.72
C PHE A 83 -3.69 -35.10 -19.55
N ILE A 84 -3.53 -35.09 -20.86
CA ILE A 84 -4.24 -36.00 -21.76
C ILE A 84 -3.86 -37.47 -21.44
N SER A 85 -2.58 -37.78 -21.33
CA SER A 85 -2.11 -39.15 -20.99
C SER A 85 -2.54 -39.58 -19.59
N ALA A 86 -2.61 -38.66 -18.63
CA ALA A 86 -3.00 -38.95 -17.25
C ALA A 86 -4.49 -39.21 -17.09
N GLU A 87 -5.35 -38.48 -17.81
CA GLU A 87 -6.79 -38.40 -17.57
C GLU A 87 -7.66 -38.92 -18.70
N ASP A 88 -7.26 -38.74 -19.99
CA ASP A 88 -8.12 -39.03 -21.14
C ASP A 88 -7.34 -39.21 -22.43
N LYS A 89 -6.69 -40.37 -22.59
CA LYS A 89 -5.86 -40.71 -23.75
C LYS A 89 -6.53 -40.43 -25.10
N ASN A 90 -7.83 -40.70 -25.20
CA ASN A 90 -8.60 -40.61 -26.44
C ASN A 90 -9.32 -39.25 -26.58
N PHE A 91 -8.93 -38.23 -25.84
CA PHE A 91 -9.62 -36.96 -25.75
C PHE A 91 -9.99 -36.34 -27.12
N TYR A 92 -9.06 -36.33 -28.06
CA TYR A 92 -9.29 -35.72 -29.38
C TYR A 92 -10.18 -36.57 -30.32
N THR A 93 -10.49 -37.82 -29.97
CA THR A 93 -11.15 -38.75 -30.90
C THR A 93 -12.60 -39.10 -30.49
N HIS A 94 -12.97 -39.00 -29.23
CA HIS A 94 -14.33 -39.31 -28.76
C HIS A 94 -15.24 -38.08 -28.69
N PRO A 95 -16.58 -38.25 -28.82
CA PRO A 95 -17.53 -37.11 -28.81
C PRO A 95 -18.03 -36.79 -27.38
N GLY A 96 -17.12 -36.58 -26.41
CA GLY A 96 -17.42 -36.24 -25.03
C GLY A 96 -17.48 -37.41 -24.07
N ILE A 97 -17.74 -38.62 -24.57
CA ILE A 97 -17.74 -39.87 -23.83
C ILE A 97 -16.86 -40.88 -24.55
N ASP A 98 -15.88 -41.46 -23.86
CA ASP A 98 -15.08 -42.57 -24.38
C ASP A 98 -15.83 -43.90 -24.15
N ALA A 99 -16.63 -44.32 -25.13
CA ALA A 99 -17.40 -45.56 -25.05
C ALA A 99 -16.49 -46.82 -24.93
N VAL A 100 -15.33 -46.80 -25.59
CA VAL A 100 -14.33 -47.91 -25.54
C VAL A 100 -13.66 -47.95 -24.18
N GLY A 101 -13.26 -46.84 -23.64
CA GLY A 101 -12.69 -46.70 -22.30
C GLY A 101 -13.70 -47.10 -21.21
N LEU A 102 -14.96 -46.72 -21.37
CA LEU A 102 -16.03 -47.06 -20.46
C LEU A 102 -16.28 -48.60 -20.45
N GLY A 103 -16.36 -49.21 -21.62
CA GLY A 103 -16.49 -50.68 -21.76
C GLY A 103 -15.32 -51.43 -21.10
N ARG A 104 -14.09 -50.97 -21.32
CA ARG A 104 -12.88 -51.54 -20.71
C ARG A 104 -12.92 -51.38 -19.17
N ALA A 105 -13.31 -50.21 -18.69
CA ALA A 105 -13.44 -49.97 -17.25
C ALA A 105 -14.53 -50.80 -16.60
N MET A 106 -15.66 -51.07 -17.29
CA MET A 106 -16.73 -51.95 -16.78
C MET A 106 -16.22 -53.38 -16.59
N VAL A 107 -15.47 -53.92 -17.58
CA VAL A 107 -14.90 -55.29 -17.48
C VAL A 107 -13.89 -55.38 -16.34
N GLN A 108 -13.00 -54.40 -16.21
CA GLN A 108 -12.02 -54.34 -15.11
C GLN A 108 -12.67 -54.14 -13.75
N ASN A 109 -13.69 -53.32 -13.66
CA ASN A 109 -14.42 -53.05 -12.42
C ASN A 109 -15.21 -54.26 -11.94
N LEU A 110 -15.69 -55.12 -12.81
CA LEU A 110 -16.29 -56.40 -12.45
C LEU A 110 -15.27 -57.32 -11.71
N GLY A 111 -14.03 -57.36 -12.20
CA GLY A 111 -12.93 -58.09 -11.54
C GLY A 111 -12.52 -57.44 -10.21
N TYR A 112 -12.52 -56.14 -10.11
CA TYR A 112 -12.19 -55.43 -8.86
C TYR A 112 -13.30 -55.53 -7.82
N TYR A 113 -14.56 -55.48 -8.25
CA TYR A 113 -15.71 -55.69 -7.37
C TYR A 113 -15.65 -57.08 -6.71
N LEU A 114 -15.36 -58.11 -7.51
CA LEU A 114 -15.21 -59.49 -7.02
C LEU A 114 -13.99 -59.68 -6.10
N SER A 115 -12.96 -58.86 -6.22
CA SER A 115 -11.73 -58.89 -5.40
C SER A 115 -11.70 -57.87 -4.27
N GLY A 116 -12.79 -57.12 -4.02
CA GLY A 116 -12.88 -56.09 -2.96
C GLY A 116 -11.99 -54.88 -3.19
N ARG A 117 -11.51 -54.62 -4.39
CA ARG A 117 -10.67 -53.50 -4.76
C ARG A 117 -11.51 -52.27 -5.14
N ARG A 118 -10.95 -51.08 -5.02
CA ARG A 118 -11.62 -49.85 -5.44
C ARG A 118 -11.83 -49.84 -6.96
N LEU A 119 -13.03 -49.42 -7.37
CA LEU A 119 -13.40 -49.29 -8.77
C LEU A 119 -12.61 -48.18 -9.47
N ILE A 120 -12.27 -48.40 -10.75
CA ILE A 120 -11.59 -47.42 -11.60
C ILE A 120 -12.63 -46.50 -12.21
N GLY A 121 -12.40 -45.18 -12.11
CA GLY A 121 -13.20 -44.17 -12.80
C GLY A 121 -12.80 -44.05 -14.29
N ALA A 122 -13.77 -43.87 -15.18
CA ALA A 122 -13.58 -43.64 -16.62
C ALA A 122 -14.29 -42.37 -17.05
N SER A 123 -14.03 -41.27 -16.36
CA SER A 123 -14.59 -39.98 -16.75
C SER A 123 -13.62 -39.23 -17.68
N THR A 124 -14.15 -38.71 -18.79
CA THR A 124 -13.37 -37.92 -19.76
C THR A 124 -13.09 -36.50 -19.28
N ILE A 125 -12.14 -35.82 -19.90
CA ILE A 125 -11.85 -34.39 -19.66
C ILE A 125 -13.13 -33.57 -19.84
N THR A 126 -13.90 -33.79 -20.92
CA THR A 126 -15.16 -33.08 -21.16
C THR A 126 -16.19 -33.31 -20.03
N GLN A 127 -16.27 -34.50 -19.48
CA GLN A 127 -17.14 -34.80 -18.31
C GLN A 127 -16.67 -34.06 -17.06
N GLN A 128 -15.36 -33.90 -16.88
CA GLN A 128 -14.80 -33.13 -15.77
C GLN A 128 -15.10 -31.63 -15.90
N VAL A 129 -14.98 -31.04 -17.10
CA VAL A 129 -15.41 -29.68 -17.41
C VAL A 129 -16.90 -29.50 -17.11
N THR A 130 -17.75 -30.43 -17.63
CA THR A 130 -19.19 -30.38 -17.37
C THR A 130 -19.51 -30.36 -15.88
N ARG A 131 -18.86 -31.22 -15.11
CA ARG A 131 -19.04 -31.29 -13.66
C ARG A 131 -18.60 -29.97 -12.97
N SER A 132 -17.50 -29.41 -13.34
CA SER A 132 -16.93 -28.21 -12.67
C SER A 132 -17.74 -26.95 -12.92
N PHE A 133 -18.30 -26.81 -14.12
CA PHE A 133 -18.97 -25.57 -14.54
C PHE A 133 -20.50 -25.59 -14.46
N LEU A 134 -21.12 -26.75 -14.67
CA LEU A 134 -22.55 -26.83 -14.88
C LEU A 134 -23.30 -27.65 -13.84
N LEU A 135 -22.61 -28.42 -13.00
CA LEU A 135 -23.23 -29.32 -12.04
C LEU A 135 -22.73 -29.10 -10.61
N THR A 136 -23.52 -29.54 -9.63
CA THR A 136 -23.14 -29.52 -8.22
C THR A 136 -22.20 -30.68 -7.86
N ASN A 137 -21.47 -30.57 -6.73
CA ASN A 137 -20.53 -31.59 -6.26
C ASN A 137 -21.22 -32.84 -5.64
N GLU A 138 -22.54 -32.97 -5.74
CA GLU A 138 -23.31 -34.05 -5.21
C GLU A 138 -23.00 -35.40 -5.92
N ARG A 139 -22.82 -36.48 -5.15
CA ARG A 139 -22.50 -37.79 -5.72
C ARG A 139 -23.79 -38.60 -5.91
N SER A 140 -24.39 -38.48 -7.09
CA SER A 140 -25.61 -39.21 -7.45
C SER A 140 -25.50 -39.79 -8.87
N ILE A 141 -26.28 -40.84 -9.15
CA ILE A 141 -26.42 -41.42 -10.49
C ILE A 141 -27.06 -40.37 -11.42
N ASP A 142 -28.03 -39.62 -10.89
CA ASP A 142 -28.73 -38.54 -11.58
C ASP A 142 -27.74 -37.51 -12.13
N ARG A 143 -26.82 -37.04 -11.29
CA ARG A 143 -25.76 -36.15 -11.72
C ARG A 143 -24.86 -36.77 -12.81
N LYS A 144 -24.56 -38.08 -12.71
CA LYS A 144 -23.70 -38.71 -13.73
C LYS A 144 -24.38 -38.80 -15.08
N ILE A 145 -25.73 -39.03 -15.11
CA ILE A 145 -26.51 -38.99 -16.34
C ILE A 145 -26.50 -37.56 -16.96
N LYS A 146 -26.75 -36.55 -16.13
CA LYS A 146 -26.69 -35.15 -16.56
C LYS A 146 -25.32 -34.80 -17.11
N GLU A 147 -24.24 -35.22 -16.44
CA GLU A 147 -22.84 -35.05 -16.88
C GLU A 147 -22.59 -35.64 -18.27
N MET A 148 -23.08 -36.83 -18.52
CA MET A 148 -22.94 -37.52 -19.83
C MET A 148 -23.67 -36.76 -20.94
N ILE A 149 -24.92 -36.35 -20.72
CA ILE A 149 -25.72 -35.63 -21.72
C ILE A 149 -25.09 -34.26 -22.04
N LEU A 150 -24.71 -33.54 -20.99
CA LEU A 150 -24.06 -32.21 -21.16
C LEU A 150 -22.72 -32.33 -21.87
N SER A 151 -21.93 -33.36 -21.59
CA SER A 151 -20.63 -33.57 -22.26
C SER A 151 -20.77 -33.68 -23.77
N ILE A 152 -21.82 -34.41 -24.26
CA ILE A 152 -22.10 -34.48 -25.69
C ILE A 152 -22.50 -33.11 -26.25
N ARG A 153 -23.34 -32.34 -25.53
CA ARG A 153 -23.78 -31.03 -25.97
C ARG A 153 -22.63 -30.02 -26.00
N ILE A 154 -21.70 -30.08 -25.04
CA ILE A 154 -20.51 -29.21 -25.00
C ILE A 154 -19.61 -29.47 -26.21
N GLU A 155 -19.39 -30.73 -26.58
CA GLU A 155 -18.60 -31.08 -27.75
C GLU A 155 -19.21 -30.64 -29.09
N GLN A 156 -20.52 -30.37 -29.09
CA GLN A 156 -21.21 -29.77 -30.26
C GLN A 156 -21.06 -28.26 -30.32
N ALA A 157 -20.82 -27.61 -29.15
CA ALA A 157 -20.76 -26.16 -29.03
C ALA A 157 -19.33 -25.63 -29.02
N LEU A 158 -18.35 -26.39 -28.53
CA LEU A 158 -16.95 -26.00 -28.33
C LEU A 158 -16.00 -26.96 -29.08
N THR A 159 -14.91 -26.43 -29.56
CA THR A 159 -13.81 -27.24 -30.09
C THR A 159 -13.07 -27.98 -28.97
N LYS A 160 -12.37 -29.08 -29.33
CA LYS A 160 -11.53 -29.82 -28.39
C LYS A 160 -10.52 -28.93 -27.64
N ASP A 161 -9.89 -28.00 -28.34
CA ASP A 161 -8.92 -27.06 -27.76
C ASP A 161 -9.60 -26.08 -26.77
N GLN A 162 -10.80 -25.63 -27.05
CA GLN A 162 -11.57 -24.81 -26.11
C GLN A 162 -11.97 -25.58 -24.85
N ILE A 163 -12.35 -26.85 -24.99
CA ILE A 163 -12.66 -27.73 -23.84
C ILE A 163 -11.41 -27.98 -23.02
N LEU A 164 -10.27 -28.23 -23.66
CA LEU A 164 -9.00 -28.43 -22.97
C LEU A 164 -8.51 -27.15 -22.29
N GLU A 165 -8.73 -25.99 -22.91
CA GLU A 165 -8.45 -24.67 -22.32
C GLU A 165 -9.23 -24.48 -21.03
N LEU A 166 -10.54 -24.71 -21.06
CA LEU A 166 -11.38 -24.62 -19.87
C LEU A 166 -10.90 -25.58 -18.78
N TYR A 167 -10.59 -26.84 -19.14
CA TYR A 167 -10.09 -27.84 -18.22
C TYR A 167 -8.81 -27.44 -17.54
N LEU A 168 -7.78 -27.07 -18.32
CA LEU A 168 -6.45 -26.75 -17.82
C LEU A 168 -6.41 -25.47 -16.99
N ASN A 169 -7.35 -24.55 -17.20
CA ASN A 169 -7.46 -23.32 -16.42
C ASN A 169 -8.36 -23.44 -15.16
N GLU A 170 -9.20 -24.50 -15.08
CA GLU A 170 -10.16 -24.66 -13.98
C GLU A 170 -9.81 -25.75 -12.98
N ILE A 171 -9.06 -26.76 -13.41
CA ILE A 171 -8.81 -27.96 -12.60
C ILE A 171 -8.12 -27.61 -11.27
N TYR A 172 -8.67 -28.12 -10.16
CA TYR A 172 -8.07 -27.95 -8.84
C TYR A 172 -6.86 -28.88 -8.67
N LEU A 173 -5.70 -28.28 -8.40
CA LEU A 173 -4.41 -28.95 -8.32
C LEU A 173 -3.80 -28.93 -6.90
N GLY A 174 -4.61 -28.75 -5.88
CA GLY A 174 -4.16 -28.78 -4.51
C GLY A 174 -3.99 -27.41 -3.85
N SER A 175 -3.45 -27.41 -2.63
CA SER A 175 -3.22 -26.17 -1.87
C SER A 175 -1.86 -26.17 -1.19
N SER A 176 -1.29 -25.00 -1.03
CA SER A 176 -0.08 -24.76 -0.24
C SER A 176 -0.21 -23.43 0.51
N GLY A 177 0.08 -23.44 1.81
CA GLY A 177 0.00 -22.21 2.63
C GLY A 177 -1.41 -21.61 2.79
N GLY A 178 -2.47 -22.46 2.74
CA GLY A 178 -3.85 -22.02 2.94
C GLY A 178 -4.58 -21.53 1.67
N SER A 179 -3.90 -21.45 0.52
CA SER A 179 -4.50 -21.05 -0.76
C SER A 179 -4.57 -22.23 -1.73
N GLY A 180 -5.71 -22.42 -2.40
CA GLY A 180 -5.90 -23.43 -3.45
C GLY A 180 -5.35 -22.97 -4.81
N ALA A 181 -4.71 -23.86 -5.58
CA ALA A 181 -4.31 -23.62 -6.95
C ALA A 181 -5.36 -24.17 -7.91
N TYR A 182 -5.94 -23.31 -8.69
CA TYR A 182 -6.85 -23.64 -9.78
C TYR A 182 -6.19 -23.32 -11.11
N GLY A 183 -6.15 -24.34 -11.99
CA GLY A 183 -5.46 -24.29 -13.28
C GLY A 183 -3.96 -24.55 -13.21
N VAL A 184 -3.42 -24.98 -14.35
CA VAL A 184 -2.03 -25.44 -14.48
C VAL A 184 -1.00 -24.32 -14.23
N ALA A 185 -1.30 -23.09 -14.64
CA ALA A 185 -0.37 -21.98 -14.46
C ALA A 185 -0.26 -21.56 -12.98
N ALA A 186 -1.40 -21.49 -12.25
CA ALA A 186 -1.38 -21.22 -10.81
C ALA A 186 -0.64 -22.32 -10.04
N ALA A 187 -0.79 -23.58 -10.44
CA ALA A 187 -0.09 -24.71 -9.83
C ALA A 187 1.43 -24.67 -10.14
N ALA A 188 1.84 -24.35 -11.35
CA ALA A 188 3.25 -24.20 -11.73
C ALA A 188 3.96 -23.11 -10.89
N LEU A 189 3.30 -21.97 -10.72
CA LEU A 189 3.79 -20.90 -9.86
C LEU A 189 3.81 -21.31 -8.37
N MET A 190 2.77 -22.03 -7.90
CA MET A 190 2.65 -22.41 -6.49
C MET A 190 3.69 -23.47 -6.08
N TYR A 191 3.92 -24.48 -6.92
CA TYR A 191 4.82 -25.59 -6.57
C TYR A 191 6.26 -25.31 -6.96
N PHE A 192 6.50 -24.64 -8.09
CA PHE A 192 7.84 -24.55 -8.69
C PHE A 192 8.35 -23.13 -8.89
N ASN A 193 7.50 -22.10 -8.67
CA ASN A 193 7.79 -20.70 -9.00
C ASN A 193 8.27 -20.54 -10.45
N LYS A 194 7.61 -21.23 -11.40
CA LYS A 194 7.94 -21.24 -12.81
C LYS A 194 6.73 -20.92 -13.68
N SER A 195 6.98 -20.31 -14.84
CA SER A 195 5.99 -20.26 -15.93
C SER A 195 5.85 -21.65 -16.60
N LEU A 196 4.79 -21.84 -17.38
CA LEU A 196 4.51 -23.15 -17.98
C LEU A 196 5.58 -23.61 -18.97
N ASP A 197 6.21 -22.70 -19.66
CA ASP A 197 7.32 -22.95 -20.61
C ASP A 197 8.64 -23.36 -19.94
N GLN A 198 8.79 -23.04 -18.64
CA GLN A 198 9.96 -23.41 -17.84
C GLN A 198 9.83 -24.75 -17.12
N LEU A 199 8.68 -25.40 -17.22
CA LEU A 199 8.46 -26.68 -16.56
C LEU A 199 9.26 -27.80 -17.22
N THR A 200 9.91 -28.63 -16.40
CA THR A 200 10.50 -29.88 -16.85
C THR A 200 9.43 -30.92 -17.13
N LEU A 201 9.76 -32.01 -17.84
CA LEU A 201 8.85 -33.13 -18.05
C LEU A 201 8.36 -33.72 -16.72
N SER A 202 9.23 -33.85 -15.76
CA SER A 202 8.94 -34.33 -14.41
C SER A 202 7.93 -33.41 -13.69
N GLU A 203 8.12 -32.12 -13.77
CA GLU A 203 7.23 -31.12 -13.14
C GLU A 203 5.85 -31.09 -13.83
N ALA A 204 5.80 -31.12 -15.16
CA ALA A 204 4.54 -31.19 -15.93
C ALA A 204 3.75 -32.49 -15.61
N ALA A 205 4.43 -33.62 -15.56
CA ALA A 205 3.85 -34.91 -15.20
C ALA A 205 3.34 -34.94 -13.75
N PHE A 206 4.05 -34.26 -12.82
CA PHE A 206 3.58 -34.10 -11.45
C PHE A 206 2.29 -33.28 -11.38
N LEU A 207 2.21 -32.14 -12.08
CA LEU A 207 0.97 -31.35 -12.13
C LEU A 207 -0.20 -32.19 -12.68
N ALA A 208 0.03 -32.99 -13.73
CA ALA A 208 -0.97 -33.87 -14.31
C ALA A 208 -1.33 -35.09 -13.41
N ALA A 209 -0.51 -35.38 -12.42
CA ALA A 209 -0.79 -36.40 -11.42
C ALA A 209 -1.80 -35.98 -10.35
N LEU A 210 -1.94 -34.66 -10.11
CA LEU A 210 -2.70 -34.07 -9.00
C LEU A 210 -4.23 -34.21 -9.11
N PRO A 211 -4.89 -34.07 -10.27
CA PRO A 211 -6.35 -34.08 -10.37
C PRO A 211 -7.02 -35.28 -9.69
N LYS A 212 -6.38 -36.43 -9.70
CA LYS A 212 -6.90 -37.67 -9.10
C LYS A 212 -7.12 -37.56 -7.59
N ALA A 213 -6.21 -36.94 -6.86
CA ALA A 213 -6.29 -36.74 -5.41
C ALA A 213 -5.25 -35.72 -4.92
N PRO A 214 -5.48 -34.42 -5.09
CA PRO A 214 -4.47 -33.40 -4.83
C PRO A 214 -3.88 -33.43 -3.41
N SER A 215 -4.71 -33.69 -2.41
CA SER A 215 -4.27 -33.78 -1.00
C SER A 215 -3.36 -34.99 -0.72
N ASN A 216 -3.49 -36.07 -1.48
CA ASN A 216 -2.74 -37.30 -1.28
C ASN A 216 -1.37 -37.29 -1.97
N TYR A 217 -1.16 -36.37 -2.91
CA TYR A 217 0.06 -36.25 -3.71
C TYR A 217 0.82 -34.92 -3.43
N ASN A 218 0.62 -34.35 -2.26
CA ASN A 218 1.32 -33.12 -1.85
C ASN A 218 2.80 -33.40 -1.64
N LEU A 219 3.69 -32.66 -2.35
CA LEU A 219 5.14 -32.82 -2.30
C LEU A 219 5.73 -32.62 -0.90
N SER A 220 5.14 -31.72 -0.09
CA SER A 220 5.67 -31.41 1.25
C SER A 220 5.31 -32.47 2.31
N THR A 221 4.20 -33.21 2.13
CA THR A 221 3.69 -34.15 3.15
C THR A 221 3.70 -35.61 2.69
N HIS A 222 3.65 -35.86 1.38
CA HIS A 222 3.53 -37.20 0.80
C HIS A 222 4.43 -37.35 -0.44
N ALA A 223 5.68 -36.94 -0.36
CA ALA A 223 6.63 -36.90 -1.47
C ALA A 223 6.75 -38.22 -2.24
N GLU A 224 6.83 -39.38 -1.56
CA GLU A 224 6.96 -40.69 -2.20
C GLU A 224 5.72 -41.08 -3.00
N ARG A 225 4.52 -40.81 -2.50
CA ARG A 225 3.27 -41.03 -3.24
C ARG A 225 3.16 -40.14 -4.46
N ALA A 226 3.62 -38.90 -4.33
CA ALA A 226 3.68 -37.94 -5.40
C ALA A 226 4.63 -38.41 -6.51
N ARG A 227 5.82 -38.93 -6.14
CA ARG A 227 6.80 -39.51 -7.06
C ARG A 227 6.21 -40.70 -7.82
N ILE A 228 5.64 -41.69 -7.13
CA ILE A 228 5.05 -42.87 -7.77
C ILE A 228 3.95 -42.48 -8.77
N ARG A 229 3.11 -41.49 -8.42
CA ARG A 229 2.03 -41.05 -9.30
C ARG A 229 2.55 -40.24 -10.48
N ARG A 230 3.59 -39.41 -10.30
CA ARG A 230 4.30 -38.71 -11.38
C ARG A 230 4.89 -39.72 -12.37
N ASP A 231 5.59 -40.73 -11.86
CA ASP A 231 6.24 -41.75 -12.67
C ASP A 231 5.20 -42.51 -13.50
N TYR A 232 4.04 -42.79 -12.92
CA TYR A 232 2.91 -43.36 -13.67
C TYR A 232 2.47 -42.51 -14.85
N VAL A 233 2.41 -41.16 -14.67
CA VAL A 233 2.04 -40.23 -15.77
C VAL A 233 3.11 -40.26 -16.86
N ILE A 234 4.39 -40.24 -16.48
CA ILE A 234 5.53 -40.29 -17.43
C ILE A 234 5.47 -41.60 -18.25
N ASP A 235 5.17 -42.75 -17.59
CA ASP A 235 5.02 -44.06 -18.31
C ASP A 235 3.84 -44.00 -19.29
N ARG A 236 2.72 -43.37 -18.90
CA ARG A 236 1.58 -43.17 -19.82
C ARG A 236 1.96 -42.31 -21.03
N MET A 237 2.74 -41.23 -20.84
CA MET A 237 3.22 -40.37 -21.93
C MET A 237 4.13 -41.17 -22.91
N LEU A 238 4.92 -42.12 -22.40
CA LEU A 238 5.71 -43.03 -23.24
C LEU A 238 4.81 -43.97 -24.03
N GLU A 239 3.84 -44.61 -23.39
CA GLU A 239 2.87 -45.50 -24.04
C GLU A 239 2.06 -44.78 -25.13
N ASP A 240 1.82 -43.47 -24.96
CA ASP A 240 1.08 -42.65 -25.91
C ASP A 240 2.00 -42.08 -27.02
N GLY A 241 3.32 -42.31 -26.94
CA GLY A 241 4.30 -41.87 -27.92
C GLY A 241 4.66 -40.41 -27.89
N PHE A 242 4.40 -39.72 -26.77
CA PHE A 242 4.71 -38.30 -26.61
C PHE A 242 6.14 -38.01 -26.15
N VAL A 243 6.79 -39.00 -25.53
CA VAL A 243 8.15 -38.89 -25.01
C VAL A 243 8.99 -40.11 -25.36
N THR A 244 10.32 -39.96 -25.37
CA THR A 244 11.26 -41.06 -25.65
C THR A 244 11.67 -41.76 -24.35
N VAL A 245 12.27 -42.97 -24.51
CA VAL A 245 12.79 -43.75 -23.37
C VAL A 245 13.87 -43.00 -22.59
N GLU A 246 14.71 -42.24 -23.30
CA GLU A 246 15.78 -41.42 -22.70
C GLU A 246 15.20 -40.29 -21.87
N GLU A 247 14.18 -39.60 -22.38
CA GLU A 247 13.49 -38.51 -21.65
C GLU A 247 12.81 -39.05 -20.39
N VAL A 248 12.18 -40.24 -20.46
CA VAL A 248 11.58 -40.91 -19.31
C VAL A 248 12.62 -41.22 -18.24
N ALA A 249 13.76 -41.78 -18.61
CA ALA A 249 14.81 -42.12 -17.65
C ALA A 249 15.28 -40.87 -16.91
N LYS A 250 15.59 -39.80 -17.65
CA LYS A 250 16.00 -38.50 -17.09
C LYS A 250 14.94 -37.88 -16.19
N ALA A 251 13.67 -37.90 -16.61
CA ALA A 251 12.59 -37.31 -15.86
C ALA A 251 12.29 -38.03 -14.54
N LYS A 252 12.47 -39.38 -14.51
CA LYS A 252 12.25 -40.17 -13.29
C LYS A 252 13.39 -39.98 -12.26
N GLU A 253 14.61 -39.69 -12.70
CA GLU A 253 15.72 -39.38 -11.80
C GLU A 253 15.61 -37.99 -11.15
N GLU A 254 14.84 -37.07 -11.74
CA GLU A 254 14.68 -35.72 -11.25
C GLU A 254 13.95 -35.69 -9.89
N VAL A 255 14.57 -35.07 -8.88
CA VAL A 255 13.98 -34.84 -7.56
C VAL A 255 13.17 -33.54 -7.56
N LEU A 256 11.87 -33.67 -7.39
CA LEU A 256 10.99 -32.51 -7.31
C LEU A 256 11.10 -31.82 -5.94
N THR A 257 11.33 -30.53 -5.98
CA THR A 257 11.39 -29.68 -4.78
C THR A 257 10.42 -28.51 -4.92
N VAL A 258 9.67 -28.22 -3.85
CA VAL A 258 8.79 -27.05 -3.82
C VAL A 258 9.65 -25.79 -3.69
N ARG A 259 9.60 -24.92 -4.69
CA ARG A 259 10.26 -23.60 -4.67
C ARG A 259 9.24 -22.55 -4.29
N ARG A 260 9.48 -21.88 -3.16
CA ARG A 260 8.67 -20.73 -2.79
C ARG A 260 9.22 -19.47 -3.46
N ARG A 261 8.33 -18.57 -3.85
CA ARG A 261 8.69 -17.24 -4.32
C ARG A 261 9.53 -16.55 -3.26
N GLU A 262 10.67 -16.01 -3.63
CA GLU A 262 11.52 -15.25 -2.72
C GLU A 262 10.81 -13.97 -2.28
N ALA A 263 10.99 -13.60 -0.99
CA ALA A 263 10.29 -12.46 -0.39
C ALA A 263 10.68 -11.11 -1.03
N ASP A 264 11.80 -11.06 -1.74
CA ASP A 264 12.34 -9.83 -2.35
C ASP A 264 11.54 -9.31 -3.56
N GLU A 265 10.67 -10.13 -4.14
CA GLU A 265 9.85 -9.73 -5.30
C GLU A 265 8.53 -9.05 -4.90
N THR A 266 8.19 -9.03 -3.62
CA THR A 266 6.91 -8.48 -3.14
C THR A 266 7.15 -7.29 -2.23
N VAL A 267 6.50 -6.17 -2.53
CA VAL A 267 6.54 -4.97 -1.69
C VAL A 267 5.60 -5.18 -0.50
N LYS A 268 6.09 -4.92 0.72
CA LYS A 268 5.28 -4.94 1.93
C LYS A 268 4.71 -3.55 2.20
N ALA A 269 3.43 -3.36 1.93
CA ALA A 269 2.71 -2.13 2.21
C ALA A 269 1.21 -2.42 2.38
N ASP A 270 0.87 -3.18 3.43
CA ASP A 270 -0.47 -3.76 3.61
C ASP A 270 -1.58 -2.70 3.69
N TYR A 271 -1.35 -1.58 4.39
CA TYR A 271 -2.31 -0.47 4.44
C TYR A 271 -2.54 0.16 3.06
N PHE A 272 -1.48 0.28 2.28
CA PHE A 272 -1.58 0.82 0.92
C PHE A 272 -2.32 -0.15 -0.01
N ALA A 273 -1.98 -1.43 0.06
CA ALA A 273 -2.63 -2.49 -0.70
C ALA A 273 -4.14 -2.56 -0.40
N GLU A 274 -4.52 -2.38 0.87
CA GLU A 274 -5.92 -2.35 1.28
C GLU A 274 -6.66 -1.12 0.73
N GLU A 275 -6.03 0.06 0.68
CA GLU A 275 -6.64 1.23 0.04
C GLU A 275 -6.83 1.03 -1.48
N VAL A 276 -5.85 0.44 -2.16
CA VAL A 276 -5.99 0.08 -3.58
C VAL A 276 -7.16 -0.90 -3.76
N ARG A 277 -7.27 -1.92 -2.91
CA ARG A 277 -8.39 -2.87 -2.93
C ARG A 277 -9.74 -2.16 -2.77
N ARG A 278 -9.85 -1.25 -1.79
CA ARG A 278 -11.09 -0.47 -1.55
C ARG A 278 -11.45 0.38 -2.75
N GLU A 279 -10.49 1.05 -3.35
CA GLU A 279 -10.73 1.87 -4.52
C GLU A 279 -11.17 1.03 -5.72
N LEU A 280 -10.56 -0.14 -5.94
CA LEU A 280 -10.97 -1.08 -6.99
C LEU A 280 -12.38 -1.61 -6.77
N VAL A 281 -12.72 -1.99 -5.52
CA VAL A 281 -14.08 -2.42 -5.19
C VAL A 281 -15.10 -1.29 -5.38
N ALA A 282 -14.77 -0.07 -5.00
CA ALA A 282 -15.63 1.09 -5.21
C ALA A 282 -15.88 1.39 -6.71
N ARG A 283 -14.86 1.19 -7.58
CA ARG A 283 -14.95 1.46 -9.03
C ARG A 283 -15.59 0.32 -9.83
N TYR A 284 -15.26 -0.93 -9.51
CA TYR A 284 -15.56 -2.10 -10.34
C TYR A 284 -16.40 -3.15 -9.62
N GLY A 285 -16.82 -2.91 -8.39
CA GLY A 285 -17.50 -3.88 -7.54
C GLY A 285 -16.57 -5.01 -7.06
N GLU A 286 -17.05 -5.84 -6.14
CA GLU A 286 -16.26 -6.98 -5.63
C GLU A 286 -15.91 -7.98 -6.74
N GLU A 287 -16.87 -8.31 -7.59
CA GLU A 287 -16.64 -9.26 -8.68
C GLU A 287 -15.58 -8.75 -9.66
N GLY A 288 -15.65 -7.48 -10.06
CA GLY A 288 -14.63 -6.86 -10.90
C GLY A 288 -13.27 -6.84 -10.23
N ALA A 289 -13.19 -6.39 -8.99
CA ALA A 289 -11.93 -6.29 -8.25
C ALA A 289 -11.21 -7.63 -8.07
N TYR A 290 -11.97 -8.73 -7.80
CA TYR A 290 -11.37 -10.04 -7.51
C TYR A 290 -11.31 -11.01 -8.68
N ARG A 291 -12.16 -10.84 -9.72
CA ARG A 291 -12.30 -11.76 -10.86
C ARG A 291 -12.10 -11.08 -12.20
N GLY A 292 -11.98 -9.75 -12.24
CA GLY A 292 -11.85 -8.95 -13.45
C GLY A 292 -10.56 -9.17 -14.23
N GLY A 293 -9.50 -9.64 -13.56
CA GLY A 293 -8.19 -9.83 -14.17
C GLY A 293 -7.52 -8.51 -14.51
N TYR A 294 -7.70 -7.51 -13.67
CA TYR A 294 -7.08 -6.20 -13.88
C TYR A 294 -5.59 -6.23 -13.58
N MET A 295 -4.83 -5.50 -14.38
CA MET A 295 -3.45 -5.12 -14.08
C MET A 295 -3.45 -3.68 -13.58
N VAL A 296 -3.17 -3.51 -12.29
CA VAL A 296 -3.23 -2.23 -11.59
C VAL A 296 -1.82 -1.75 -11.31
N ARG A 297 -1.51 -0.53 -11.75
CA ARG A 297 -0.32 0.18 -11.33
C ARG A 297 -0.71 1.14 -10.21
N ALA A 298 -0.25 0.86 -9.00
CA ALA A 298 -0.40 1.74 -7.86
C ALA A 298 0.60 2.91 -7.92
N SER A 299 0.29 3.99 -7.23
CA SER A 299 1.17 5.16 -7.14
C SER A 299 2.30 4.98 -6.12
N LEU A 300 2.33 3.87 -5.38
CA LEU A 300 3.29 3.55 -4.33
C LEU A 300 4.73 3.61 -4.81
N ASP A 301 5.57 4.35 -4.11
CA ASP A 301 7.03 4.28 -4.18
C ASP A 301 7.54 3.39 -3.04
N PRO A 302 8.07 2.18 -3.33
CA PRO A 302 8.50 1.25 -2.30
C PRO A 302 9.64 1.76 -1.41
N ARG A 303 10.53 2.61 -1.95
CA ARG A 303 11.62 3.22 -1.16
C ARG A 303 11.05 4.22 -0.14
N LEU A 304 10.15 5.09 -0.58
CA LEU A 304 9.52 6.06 0.31
C LEU A 304 8.63 5.38 1.35
N GLN A 305 7.95 4.29 0.98
CA GLN A 305 7.15 3.50 1.91
C GLN A 305 8.01 2.89 3.02
N GLU A 306 9.13 2.27 2.69
CA GLU A 306 10.04 1.68 3.68
C GLU A 306 10.58 2.74 4.66
N ILE A 307 10.96 3.92 4.14
CA ILE A 307 11.40 5.05 4.98
C ILE A 307 10.25 5.52 5.89
N ALA A 308 9.03 5.65 5.34
CA ALA A 308 7.86 6.09 6.09
C ALA A 308 7.52 5.11 7.23
N ASP A 309 7.43 3.82 6.93
CA ASP A 309 7.15 2.78 7.93
C ASP A 309 8.17 2.79 9.06
N ARG A 310 9.45 2.83 8.72
CA ARG A 310 10.53 2.82 9.72
C ARG A 310 10.56 4.09 10.55
N THR A 311 10.50 5.27 9.95
CA THR A 311 10.60 6.54 10.67
C THR A 311 9.36 6.80 11.52
N PHE A 312 8.18 6.45 11.04
CA PHE A 312 6.94 6.56 11.78
C PHE A 312 6.93 5.58 12.97
N ARG A 313 7.25 4.31 12.75
CA ARG A 313 7.39 3.29 13.81
C ARG A 313 8.37 3.73 14.90
N ASN A 314 9.55 4.23 14.51
CA ASN A 314 10.54 4.74 15.46
C ASN A 314 10.03 5.94 16.25
N GLY A 315 9.21 6.78 15.63
CA GLY A 315 8.54 7.89 16.29
C GLY A 315 7.56 7.43 17.37
N LEU A 316 6.71 6.44 17.06
CA LEU A 316 5.78 5.84 18.02
C LEU A 316 6.52 5.20 19.20
N ILE A 317 7.57 4.43 18.92
CA ILE A 317 8.41 3.80 19.96
C ILE A 317 9.09 4.85 20.83
N ARG A 318 9.59 5.94 20.23
CA ARG A 318 10.23 7.05 20.96
C ARG A 318 9.27 7.76 21.91
N TYR A 319 8.05 8.02 21.46
CA TYR A 319 6.99 8.55 22.32
C TYR A 319 6.68 7.58 23.46
N ASP A 320 6.40 6.32 23.15
CA ASP A 320 5.95 5.30 24.08
C ASP A 320 6.98 5.04 25.21
N ARG A 321 8.27 4.96 24.85
CA ARG A 321 9.36 4.78 25.83
C ARG A 321 9.50 5.96 26.78
N ARG A 322 9.18 7.20 26.38
CA ARG A 322 9.18 8.34 27.30
C ARG A 322 8.07 8.28 28.35
N HIS A 323 6.99 7.55 28.06
CA HIS A 323 5.82 7.42 28.90
C HIS A 323 5.81 6.15 29.77
N GLY A 324 6.95 5.43 29.82
CA GLY A 324 7.22 4.39 30.80
C GLY A 324 6.80 2.99 30.40
N TRP A 325 6.91 2.07 31.33
CA TRP A 325 6.74 0.64 31.16
C TRP A 325 5.35 0.21 31.67
N ARG A 326 4.57 -0.49 30.85
CA ARG A 326 3.22 -0.97 31.17
C ARG A 326 3.17 -2.41 31.68
N GLY A 327 4.32 -3.08 31.75
CA GLY A 327 4.41 -4.47 32.21
C GLY A 327 4.68 -5.48 31.09
N PRO A 328 4.95 -6.74 31.47
CA PRO A 328 5.21 -7.82 30.54
C PRO A 328 3.94 -8.24 29.77
N LEU A 329 4.11 -9.01 28.69
CA LEU A 329 3.00 -9.58 27.92
C LEU A 329 2.20 -10.59 28.75
N GLU A 330 2.89 -11.40 29.53
CA GLU A 330 2.33 -12.42 30.41
C GLU A 330 3.20 -12.53 31.67
N LYS A 331 2.60 -12.81 32.82
CA LYS A 331 3.29 -12.98 34.09
C LYS A 331 3.25 -14.43 34.56
N ALA A 332 4.20 -14.80 35.42
CA ALA A 332 4.26 -16.11 36.11
C ALA A 332 4.28 -17.31 35.15
N VAL A 333 4.86 -17.16 33.95
CA VAL A 333 5.10 -18.29 33.05
C VAL A 333 6.10 -19.25 33.66
N PRO A 334 5.83 -20.57 33.69
CA PRO A 334 6.78 -21.57 34.27
C PRO A 334 8.13 -21.54 33.58
N VAL A 335 9.22 -21.44 34.37
CA VAL A 335 10.60 -21.30 33.86
C VAL A 335 11.34 -22.65 33.73
N ASN A 336 10.86 -23.72 34.35
CA ASN A 336 11.56 -25.01 34.35
C ASN A 336 11.67 -25.63 32.93
N GLU A 337 10.71 -25.36 32.05
CA GLU A 337 10.69 -25.80 30.65
C GLU A 337 10.51 -24.58 29.71
N TRP A 338 11.30 -23.54 29.94
CA TRP A 338 11.15 -22.26 29.27
C TRP A 338 11.21 -22.36 27.72
N GLN A 339 11.99 -23.31 27.17
CA GLN A 339 12.06 -23.53 25.73
C GLN A 339 10.69 -23.98 25.18
N LYS A 340 10.05 -24.93 25.86
CA LYS A 340 8.69 -25.37 25.48
C LYS A 340 7.67 -24.26 25.66
N ALA A 341 7.79 -23.51 26.77
CA ALA A 341 6.90 -22.39 27.03
C ALA A 341 6.98 -21.30 25.93
N LEU A 342 8.17 -21.02 25.41
CA LEU A 342 8.37 -20.09 24.29
C LEU A 342 7.93 -20.68 22.94
N ALA A 343 8.13 -21.99 22.72
CA ALA A 343 7.82 -22.64 21.44
C ALA A 343 6.34 -22.54 21.05
N VAL A 344 5.44 -22.60 22.03
CA VAL A 344 3.97 -22.57 21.80
C VAL A 344 3.40 -21.16 21.70
N ARG A 345 4.19 -20.11 21.97
CA ARG A 345 3.76 -18.72 21.95
C ARG A 345 4.21 -18.02 20.68
N THR A 346 3.40 -17.14 20.15
CA THR A 346 3.75 -16.30 18.98
C THR A 346 3.94 -14.86 19.42
N PRO A 347 4.91 -14.12 18.84
CA PRO A 347 4.99 -12.68 19.05
C PRO A 347 3.68 -12.01 18.66
N PRO A 348 3.23 -11.02 19.42
CA PRO A 348 2.02 -10.27 19.06
C PRO A 348 2.22 -9.50 17.74
N GLY A 349 1.11 -9.22 17.04
CA GLY A 349 1.13 -8.36 15.86
C GLY A 349 1.82 -7.02 16.18
N GLY A 350 2.61 -6.52 15.24
CA GLY A 350 3.37 -5.28 15.45
C GLY A 350 4.73 -5.45 16.14
N ALA A 351 5.08 -6.64 16.65
CA ALA A 351 6.42 -6.88 17.22
C ALA A 351 7.54 -6.63 16.18
N GLY A 352 7.26 -6.84 14.89
CA GLY A 352 8.26 -6.68 13.83
C GLY A 352 9.41 -7.68 14.03
N GLY A 353 10.65 -7.18 14.11
CA GLY A 353 11.83 -7.99 14.35
C GLY A 353 12.15 -8.27 15.83
N TRP A 354 11.25 -7.95 16.77
CA TRP A 354 11.47 -8.20 18.18
C TRP A 354 11.18 -9.66 18.55
N ASN A 355 11.99 -10.20 19.45
CA ASN A 355 11.90 -11.58 19.88
C ASN A 355 11.11 -11.71 21.19
N LEU A 356 10.39 -12.84 21.35
CA LEU A 356 9.85 -13.23 22.63
C LEU A 356 10.97 -13.72 23.56
N ALA A 357 10.92 -13.29 24.82
CA ALA A 357 11.84 -13.77 25.85
C ALA A 357 11.12 -14.02 27.18
N LEU A 358 11.61 -15.00 27.92
CA LEU A 358 11.13 -15.33 29.26
C LEU A 358 12.24 -14.99 30.28
N VAL A 359 11.88 -14.26 31.33
CA VAL A 359 12.78 -13.92 32.40
C VAL A 359 13.04 -15.16 33.29
N LEU A 360 14.30 -15.64 33.37
CA LEU A 360 14.68 -16.86 34.07
C LEU A 360 15.27 -16.58 35.44
N LYS A 361 16.01 -15.46 35.56
CA LYS A 361 16.66 -15.05 36.81
C LYS A 361 16.84 -13.53 36.86
N VAL A 362 16.71 -12.93 38.00
CA VAL A 362 16.87 -11.49 38.21
C VAL A 362 17.89 -11.25 39.31
N THR A 363 18.84 -10.35 39.02
CA THR A 363 19.78 -9.76 40.00
C THR A 363 19.54 -8.25 40.05
N ASP A 364 20.24 -7.52 40.89
CA ASP A 364 20.10 -6.06 40.98
C ASP A 364 20.48 -5.35 39.66
N THR A 365 21.42 -5.91 38.89
CA THR A 365 22.01 -5.25 37.70
C THR A 365 21.68 -5.92 36.37
N VAL A 366 21.26 -7.19 36.35
CA VAL A 366 21.05 -7.98 35.13
C VAL A 366 19.85 -8.91 35.30
N ALA A 367 19.03 -9.03 34.28
CA ALA A 367 18.11 -10.15 34.11
C ALA A 367 18.69 -11.17 33.12
N GLU A 368 18.68 -12.45 33.50
CA GLU A 368 18.98 -13.58 32.64
C GLU A 368 17.67 -14.01 31.97
N ILE A 369 17.67 -14.18 30.65
CA ILE A 369 16.50 -14.46 29.86
C ILE A 369 16.71 -15.65 28.93
N GLY A 370 15.63 -16.39 28.61
CA GLY A 370 15.59 -17.31 27.49
C GLY A 370 14.92 -16.61 26.33
N VAL A 371 15.58 -16.54 25.19
CA VAL A 371 15.10 -15.83 23.99
C VAL A 371 14.71 -16.83 22.93
N ARG A 372 13.59 -16.60 22.26
CA ARG A 372 13.17 -17.33 21.06
C ARG A 372 13.65 -16.58 19.80
N GLU A 373 14.63 -17.14 19.12
CA GLU A 373 15.21 -16.54 17.92
C GLU A 373 14.35 -16.76 16.67
N ASN A 374 13.83 -17.99 16.54
CA ASN A 374 12.88 -18.36 15.48
C ASN A 374 11.87 -19.41 16.01
N ARG A 375 11.13 -20.07 15.13
CA ARG A 375 10.11 -21.06 15.55
C ARG A 375 10.67 -22.28 16.28
N THR A 376 11.93 -22.62 16.06
CA THR A 376 12.57 -23.86 16.55
C THR A 376 13.75 -23.60 17.47
N GLU A 377 14.33 -22.40 17.44
CA GLU A 377 15.57 -22.10 18.16
C GLU A 377 15.34 -21.15 19.32
N THR A 378 15.90 -21.53 20.45
CA THR A 378 15.93 -20.71 21.65
C THR A 378 17.37 -20.62 22.17
N LYS A 379 17.74 -19.46 22.71
CA LYS A 379 19.07 -19.25 23.30
C LYS A 379 19.00 -18.42 24.60
N PRO A 380 19.99 -18.55 25.49
CA PRO A 380 20.10 -17.66 26.64
C PRO A 380 20.48 -16.24 26.21
N GLY A 381 20.14 -15.26 27.03
CA GLY A 381 20.48 -13.86 26.81
C GLY A 381 20.46 -13.08 28.13
N LYS A 382 20.81 -11.79 28.04
CA LYS A 382 20.88 -10.92 29.23
C LYS A 382 20.31 -9.54 28.90
N ILE A 383 19.64 -8.95 29.91
CA ILE A 383 19.21 -7.53 29.85
C ILE A 383 19.90 -6.81 30.99
N PRO A 384 20.84 -5.89 30.71
CA PRO A 384 21.48 -5.07 31.75
C PRO A 384 20.53 -3.94 32.19
N LEU A 385 20.71 -3.47 33.43
CA LEU A 385 19.95 -2.36 34.01
C LEU A 385 19.96 -1.09 33.11
N SER A 386 21.08 -0.84 32.40
CA SER A 386 21.20 0.28 31.45
C SER A 386 20.14 0.28 30.34
N GLU A 387 19.66 -0.91 29.94
CA GLU A 387 18.60 -1.06 28.94
C GLU A 387 17.18 -0.98 29.56
N LEU A 388 17.08 -0.86 30.87
CA LEU A 388 15.81 -0.75 31.61
C LEU A 388 15.56 0.67 32.16
N THR A 389 16.49 1.60 32.05
CA THR A 389 16.38 2.96 32.63
C THR A 389 15.17 3.75 32.15
N TRP A 390 14.68 3.44 30.95
CA TRP A 390 13.46 4.02 30.39
C TRP A 390 12.17 3.41 30.97
N ALA A 391 12.24 2.20 31.50
CA ALA A 391 11.11 1.41 31.96
C ALA A 391 10.58 1.92 33.32
N ARG A 392 10.24 3.19 33.35
CA ARG A 392 9.73 3.92 34.51
C ARG A 392 8.25 3.55 34.75
N PRO A 393 7.77 3.56 36.00
CA PRO A 393 6.35 3.34 36.28
C PRO A 393 5.46 4.38 35.59
N VAL A 394 4.38 3.92 34.95
CA VAL A 394 3.36 4.79 34.34
C VAL A 394 2.46 5.36 35.43
N LEU A 395 2.26 6.66 35.40
CA LEU A 395 1.38 7.41 36.31
C LEU A 395 0.22 8.04 35.53
N PRO A 396 -0.84 8.49 36.20
CA PRO A 396 -1.98 9.19 35.54
C PRO A 396 -1.49 10.35 34.65
N GLU A 397 -2.29 10.69 33.64
CA GLU A 397 -2.06 11.79 32.67
C GLU A 397 -0.72 11.64 31.90
N GLN A 398 -0.31 10.43 31.61
CA GLN A 398 0.96 10.10 30.91
C GLN A 398 2.22 10.57 31.64
N LYS A 399 2.13 10.82 32.95
CA LYS A 399 3.30 11.08 33.80
C LYS A 399 4.07 9.78 34.04
N VAL A 400 5.32 9.89 34.42
CA VAL A 400 6.18 8.74 34.71
C VAL A 400 6.86 8.90 36.07
N GLY A 401 7.11 7.77 36.75
CA GLY A 401 7.81 7.73 38.01
C GLY A 401 9.34 7.91 37.84
N ALA A 402 10.09 7.64 38.91
CA ALA A 402 11.55 7.68 38.87
C ALA A 402 12.13 6.54 38.02
N PRO A 403 13.33 6.71 37.42
CA PRO A 403 14.03 5.62 36.74
C PRO A 403 14.33 4.48 37.69
N PRO A 404 14.22 3.21 37.26
CA PRO A 404 14.51 2.06 38.09
C PRO A 404 16.01 2.05 38.47
N LYS A 405 16.30 1.66 39.74
CA LYS A 405 17.64 1.51 40.29
C LYS A 405 18.09 0.06 40.28
N LYS A 406 17.15 -0.87 40.17
CA LYS A 406 17.39 -2.32 40.17
C LYS A 406 16.52 -2.96 39.09
N VAL A 407 17.00 -4.05 38.51
CA VAL A 407 16.24 -4.82 37.50
C VAL A 407 14.95 -5.38 38.11
N SER A 408 14.95 -5.77 39.37
CA SER A 408 13.78 -6.29 40.09
C SER A 408 12.62 -5.29 40.25
N GLU A 409 12.86 -3.99 40.06
CA GLU A 409 11.81 -2.98 40.02
C GLU A 409 11.00 -2.99 38.69
N VAL A 410 11.52 -3.67 37.65
CA VAL A 410 10.93 -3.71 36.31
C VAL A 410 10.51 -5.11 35.91
N LEU A 411 11.34 -6.13 36.18
CA LEU A 411 11.18 -7.51 35.74
C LEU A 411 11.19 -8.48 36.90
N THR A 412 10.36 -9.51 36.80
CA THR A 412 10.29 -10.63 37.73
C THR A 412 10.48 -11.95 36.99
N VAL A 413 10.93 -12.98 37.69
CA VAL A 413 11.07 -14.33 37.14
C VAL A 413 9.72 -14.82 36.65
N GLY A 414 9.67 -15.35 35.42
CA GLY A 414 8.45 -15.80 34.81
C GLY A 414 7.74 -14.72 33.96
N ASP A 415 8.30 -13.51 33.83
CA ASP A 415 7.75 -12.50 32.93
C ASP A 415 8.07 -12.84 31.45
N LEU A 416 7.02 -12.89 30.62
CA LEU A 416 7.14 -12.98 29.16
C LEU A 416 7.21 -11.57 28.57
N ILE A 417 8.27 -11.27 27.87
CA ILE A 417 8.61 -9.93 27.39
C ILE A 417 9.02 -9.93 25.91
N LEU A 418 9.05 -8.73 25.31
CA LEU A 418 9.66 -8.50 24.00
C LEU A 418 11.06 -7.93 24.18
N VAL A 419 11.99 -8.42 23.38
CA VAL A 419 13.39 -7.99 23.41
C VAL A 419 13.95 -7.82 22.00
N GLU A 420 15.00 -7.02 21.89
CA GLU A 420 15.76 -6.82 20.65
C GLU A 420 17.25 -6.89 20.95
N PRO A 421 18.07 -7.54 20.11
CA PRO A 421 19.52 -7.55 20.29
C PRO A 421 20.08 -6.13 20.28
N VAL A 422 20.97 -5.82 21.21
CA VAL A 422 21.65 -4.52 21.30
C VAL A 422 23.17 -4.72 21.38
N THR A 423 23.91 -3.90 20.63
CA THR A 423 25.38 -3.99 20.56
C THR A 423 26.09 -2.91 21.37
N ALA A 424 25.38 -1.86 21.73
CA ALA A 424 25.90 -0.75 22.54
C ALA A 424 24.76 -0.01 23.26
N THR A 425 25.11 0.81 24.24
CA THR A 425 24.20 1.75 24.88
C THR A 425 23.62 2.75 23.88
N ALA A 426 22.48 3.38 24.20
CA ALA A 426 21.79 4.32 23.32
C ALA A 426 22.66 5.53 22.91
N ASP A 427 23.65 5.92 23.74
CA ASP A 427 24.61 6.99 23.42
C ASP A 427 25.85 6.48 22.65
N GLY A 428 25.91 5.17 22.36
CA GLY A 428 27.00 4.52 21.62
C GLY A 428 28.34 4.40 22.37
N LYS A 429 28.41 4.87 23.63
CA LYS A 429 29.70 4.94 24.38
C LYS A 429 30.16 3.61 24.94
N THR A 430 29.23 2.76 25.33
CA THR A 430 29.57 1.44 25.92
C THR A 430 29.09 0.34 24.99
N LYS A 431 30.02 -0.51 24.53
CA LYS A 431 29.68 -1.70 23.73
C LYS A 431 29.23 -2.82 24.67
N TYR A 432 28.21 -3.54 24.23
CA TYR A 432 27.73 -4.72 24.94
C TYR A 432 28.36 -6.01 24.42
N PRO A 433 28.51 -7.02 25.30
CA PRO A 433 28.82 -8.38 24.86
C PRO A 433 27.74 -8.96 23.96
N ALA A 434 28.07 -10.01 23.22
CA ALA A 434 27.07 -10.79 22.49
C ALA A 434 25.96 -11.28 23.43
N GLU A 435 24.78 -11.59 22.85
CA GLU A 435 23.58 -12.04 23.58
C GLU A 435 23.05 -11.03 24.61
N THR A 436 23.39 -9.75 24.45
CA THR A 436 22.77 -8.65 25.19
C THR A 436 21.55 -8.12 24.47
N TYR A 437 20.47 -7.93 25.23
CA TYR A 437 19.18 -7.50 24.71
C TYR A 437 18.67 -6.25 25.42
N GLY A 438 17.94 -5.44 24.68
CA GLY A 438 17.15 -4.32 25.21
C GLY A 438 15.69 -4.72 25.37
N LEU A 439 15.05 -4.32 26.46
CA LEU A 439 13.62 -4.48 26.68
C LEU A 439 12.82 -3.66 25.65
N ARG A 440 11.77 -4.26 25.10
CA ARG A 440 10.87 -3.62 24.13
C ARG A 440 9.42 -3.71 24.59
N GLN A 441 8.62 -2.74 24.15
CA GLN A 441 7.18 -2.64 24.42
C GLN A 441 6.48 -2.17 23.17
N LEU A 442 5.34 -2.79 22.82
CA LEU A 442 4.50 -2.31 21.74
C LEU A 442 3.91 -0.95 22.13
N PRO A 443 4.04 0.07 21.28
CA PRO A 443 3.40 1.35 21.51
C PRO A 443 1.88 1.22 21.65
N ASP A 444 1.32 1.91 22.66
CA ASP A 444 -0.12 2.06 22.84
C ASP A 444 -0.66 3.26 22.03
N VAL A 445 0.19 4.26 21.81
CA VAL A 445 -0.08 5.35 20.88
C VAL A 445 -0.04 4.84 19.43
N SER A 446 -0.90 5.40 18.59
CA SER A 446 -0.93 5.11 17.16
C SER A 446 -1.01 6.41 16.36
N GLY A 447 -1.30 6.32 15.06
CA GLY A 447 -1.43 7.47 14.18
C GLY A 447 -1.38 7.07 12.72
N GLY A 448 -1.21 8.06 11.84
CA GLY A 448 -1.11 7.85 10.42
C GLY A 448 -0.18 8.84 9.74
N MET A 449 0.37 8.42 8.60
CA MET A 449 1.25 9.24 7.77
C MET A 449 0.91 9.04 6.30
N VAL A 450 0.89 10.12 5.53
CA VAL A 450 0.71 10.13 4.07
C VAL A 450 1.86 10.91 3.46
N VAL A 451 2.46 10.36 2.43
CA VAL A 451 3.45 11.00 1.58
C VAL A 451 2.86 11.14 0.19
N MET A 452 2.89 12.35 -0.38
CA MET A 452 2.18 12.69 -1.62
C MET A 452 3.05 13.54 -2.55
N ASP A 453 2.92 13.31 -3.85
CA ASP A 453 3.42 14.19 -4.91
C ASP A 453 2.46 15.37 -5.06
N PRO A 454 2.92 16.62 -4.83
CA PRO A 454 2.07 17.82 -4.91
C PRO A 454 1.63 18.16 -6.34
N HIS A 455 2.31 17.66 -7.35
CA HIS A 455 2.02 17.99 -8.75
C HIS A 455 0.91 17.12 -9.36
N THR A 456 0.78 15.88 -8.88
CA THR A 456 -0.13 14.89 -9.45
C THR A 456 -1.17 14.34 -8.47
N GLY A 457 -0.97 14.50 -7.16
CA GLY A 457 -1.83 13.89 -6.13
C GLY A 457 -1.57 12.41 -5.87
N ARG A 458 -0.54 11.85 -6.47
CA ARG A 458 -0.13 10.46 -6.24
C ARG A 458 0.28 10.27 -4.79
N VAL A 459 -0.35 9.35 -4.10
CA VAL A 459 0.09 8.91 -2.77
C VAL A 459 1.28 7.99 -2.95
N LEU A 460 2.46 8.42 -2.52
CA LEU A 460 3.72 7.70 -2.73
C LEU A 460 4.03 6.73 -1.58
N ALA A 461 3.56 7.04 -0.38
CA ALA A 461 3.62 6.14 0.77
C ALA A 461 2.45 6.41 1.73
N LEU A 462 2.04 5.38 2.46
CA LEU A 462 0.92 5.45 3.38
C LEU A 462 1.13 4.51 4.57
N VAL A 463 1.07 5.08 5.78
CA VAL A 463 1.19 4.33 7.03
C VAL A 463 -0.07 4.55 7.85
N GLY A 464 -0.83 3.48 8.14
CA GLY A 464 -2.11 3.54 8.86
C GLY A 464 -2.03 3.20 10.34
N GLY A 465 -0.84 2.94 10.87
CA GLY A 465 -0.62 2.56 12.28
C GLY A 465 0.73 1.92 12.52
N LEU A 466 0.91 1.31 13.68
CA LEU A 466 2.15 0.58 14.01
C LEU A 466 2.37 -0.64 13.10
N SER A 467 1.29 -1.40 12.84
CA SER A 467 1.31 -2.60 12.00
C SER A 467 -0.11 -2.98 11.58
N PHE A 468 -0.26 -3.43 10.35
CA PHE A 468 -1.51 -3.94 9.81
C PHE A 468 -2.00 -5.20 10.54
N ASP A 469 -1.08 -6.08 10.96
CA ASP A 469 -1.39 -7.29 11.73
C ASP A 469 -1.99 -6.98 13.11
N GLN A 470 -1.64 -5.82 13.68
CA GLN A 470 -2.20 -5.37 14.96
C GLN A 470 -3.57 -4.73 14.77
N SER A 471 -3.73 -3.91 13.73
CA SER A 471 -4.96 -3.20 13.44
C SER A 471 -5.05 -2.89 11.95
N GLN A 472 -6.12 -3.39 11.31
CA GLN A 472 -6.41 -3.11 9.89
C GLN A 472 -7.05 -1.74 9.67
N PHE A 473 -7.43 -1.04 10.76
CA PHE A 473 -7.99 0.31 10.68
C PHE A 473 -6.92 1.29 10.19
N ASN A 474 -7.12 1.82 8.98
CA ASN A 474 -6.17 2.74 8.34
C ASN A 474 -6.35 4.17 8.84
N ARG A 475 -5.51 4.57 9.78
CA ARG A 475 -5.61 5.90 10.39
C ARG A 475 -5.20 7.04 9.46
N ALA A 476 -4.52 6.73 8.36
CA ALA A 476 -4.16 7.74 7.36
C ALA A 476 -5.37 8.22 6.53
N THR A 477 -6.39 7.36 6.35
CA THR A 477 -7.54 7.62 5.49
C THR A 477 -8.88 7.61 6.24
N GLN A 478 -8.98 6.86 7.34
CA GLN A 478 -10.24 6.62 8.04
C GLN A 478 -10.37 7.37 9.37
N ALA A 479 -9.26 7.67 10.07
CA ALA A 479 -9.31 8.35 11.34
C ALA A 479 -9.59 9.85 11.15
N LYS A 480 -10.76 10.30 11.57
CA LYS A 480 -11.12 11.72 11.64
C LYS A 480 -10.59 12.29 12.96
N ARG A 481 -9.62 13.19 12.87
CA ARG A 481 -8.91 13.77 14.04
C ARG A 481 -8.79 15.28 13.88
N GLN A 482 -8.69 15.98 15.00
CA GLN A 482 -8.56 17.44 15.02
C GLN A 482 -7.14 17.85 14.59
N PRO A 483 -6.95 18.56 13.46
CA PRO A 483 -5.64 18.99 13.01
C PRO A 483 -5.01 20.08 13.88
N GLY A 484 -5.78 20.70 14.75
CA GLY A 484 -5.34 21.81 15.60
C GLY A 484 -4.67 22.91 14.77
N SER A 485 -3.57 23.47 15.26
CA SER A 485 -2.88 24.58 14.60
C SER A 485 -2.38 24.31 13.18
N SER A 486 -2.41 23.08 12.68
CA SER A 486 -2.10 22.82 11.26
C SER A 486 -3.23 23.27 10.31
N PHE A 487 -4.39 23.63 10.84
CA PHE A 487 -5.47 24.28 10.09
C PHE A 487 -5.24 25.79 9.85
N LYS A 488 -4.45 26.47 10.68
CA LYS A 488 -4.24 27.94 10.62
C LYS A 488 -3.85 28.48 9.25
N PRO A 489 -3.01 27.84 8.44
CA PRO A 489 -2.67 28.35 7.10
C PRO A 489 -3.89 28.71 6.26
N PHE A 490 -4.99 27.98 6.38
CA PHE A 490 -6.22 28.22 5.63
C PHE A 490 -6.96 29.48 6.11
N VAL A 491 -6.90 29.79 7.40
CA VAL A 491 -7.39 31.08 7.96
C VAL A 491 -6.54 32.25 7.44
N TYR A 492 -5.23 32.06 7.38
CA TYR A 492 -4.31 33.08 6.89
C TYR A 492 -4.45 33.28 5.38
N MET A 493 -4.65 32.24 4.60
CA MET A 493 -4.94 32.36 3.15
C MET A 493 -6.26 33.11 2.91
N ALA A 494 -7.31 32.81 3.70
CA ALA A 494 -8.56 33.56 3.66
C ALA A 494 -8.33 35.06 3.92
N ALA A 495 -7.44 35.40 4.84
CA ALA A 495 -7.09 36.80 5.11
C ALA A 495 -6.30 37.44 3.95
N LEU A 496 -5.33 36.73 3.37
CA LEU A 496 -4.54 37.20 2.23
C LEU A 496 -5.42 37.44 0.99
N GLU A 497 -6.48 36.66 0.76
CA GLU A 497 -7.48 36.95 -0.28
C GLU A 497 -8.36 38.16 0.04
N ASN A 498 -8.43 38.58 1.31
CA ASN A 498 -9.26 39.68 1.77
C ASN A 498 -8.49 40.92 2.17
N GLY A 499 -7.38 41.20 1.48
CA GLY A 499 -6.62 42.46 1.57
C GLY A 499 -5.55 42.47 2.66
N TYR A 500 -5.36 41.41 3.43
CA TYR A 500 -4.22 41.34 4.34
C TYR A 500 -2.95 40.92 3.57
N THR A 501 -1.81 41.32 4.12
CA THR A 501 -0.49 40.94 3.63
C THR A 501 0.29 40.20 4.71
N PRO A 502 1.36 39.49 4.38
CA PRO A 502 2.23 38.89 5.38
C PRO A 502 2.78 39.85 6.42
N ALA A 503 2.89 41.14 6.06
CA ALA A 503 3.34 42.24 6.91
C ALA A 503 2.23 42.91 7.74
N SER A 504 0.95 42.66 7.44
CA SER A 504 -0.19 43.21 8.18
C SER A 504 -0.07 42.90 9.67
N VAL A 505 -0.34 43.89 10.50
CA VAL A 505 -0.20 43.79 11.97
C VAL A 505 -1.54 43.40 12.61
N VAL A 506 -1.53 42.37 13.44
CA VAL A 506 -2.68 41.92 14.23
C VAL A 506 -2.28 41.91 15.70
N LEU A 507 -3.24 42.32 16.57
CA LEU A 507 -3.01 42.41 18.00
C LEU A 507 -3.07 41.05 18.68
N ASP A 508 -2.01 40.64 19.35
CA ASP A 508 -1.97 39.46 20.23
C ASP A 508 -2.25 39.90 21.69
N ALA A 509 -3.53 39.89 22.05
CA ALA A 509 -4.02 40.37 23.34
C ALA A 509 -5.23 39.50 23.76
N PRO A 510 -5.68 39.57 25.02
CA PRO A 510 -6.85 38.82 25.50
C PRO A 510 -8.06 38.95 24.57
N PHE A 511 -8.74 37.84 24.32
CA PHE A 511 -9.97 37.77 23.53
C PHE A 511 -11.07 37.10 24.36
N VAL A 512 -12.23 37.72 24.40
CA VAL A 512 -13.37 37.18 25.13
C VAL A 512 -14.63 37.36 24.28
N MET A 513 -15.35 36.29 24.10
CA MET A 513 -16.62 36.27 23.36
C MET A 513 -17.66 35.49 24.14
N ASP A 514 -18.93 35.88 24.00
CA ASP A 514 -20.05 35.07 24.48
C ASP A 514 -20.24 33.91 23.49
N ASP A 515 -20.35 32.67 24.00
CA ASP A 515 -20.50 31.48 23.15
C ASP A 515 -21.97 31.21 22.77
N GLY A 516 -22.88 32.13 23.13
CA GLY A 516 -24.32 32.02 22.89
C GLY A 516 -25.07 31.19 23.94
N SER A 517 -24.37 30.52 24.86
CA SER A 517 -24.93 29.76 25.97
C SER A 517 -24.91 30.56 27.30
N GLY A 518 -24.46 31.82 27.26
CA GLY A 518 -24.22 32.65 28.43
C GLY A 518 -22.86 32.39 29.10
N LYS A 519 -22.02 31.51 28.53
CA LYS A 519 -20.65 31.30 28.96
C LYS A 519 -19.71 32.16 28.12
N LYS A 520 -18.65 32.65 28.74
CA LYS A 520 -17.63 33.44 28.06
C LYS A 520 -16.50 32.52 27.60
N TRP A 521 -16.34 32.38 26.30
CA TRP A 521 -15.18 31.70 25.71
C TRP A 521 -13.94 32.61 25.81
N ARG A 522 -12.87 32.09 26.40
CA ARG A 522 -11.62 32.80 26.63
C ARG A 522 -10.44 31.96 26.13
N PRO A 523 -10.18 31.98 24.84
CA PRO A 523 -9.02 31.28 24.29
C PRO A 523 -7.70 31.93 24.73
N GLU A 524 -6.65 31.11 24.78
CA GLU A 524 -5.31 31.53 25.18
C GLU A 524 -4.26 31.08 24.19
N ASN A 525 -3.12 31.73 24.17
CA ASN A 525 -1.94 31.21 23.50
C ASN A 525 -1.38 30.00 24.29
N TYR A 526 -0.72 29.05 23.61
CA TYR A 526 -0.08 27.89 24.27
C TYR A 526 0.89 28.29 25.38
N THR A 527 1.52 29.47 25.24
CA THR A 527 2.48 30.02 26.22
C THR A 527 1.80 30.75 27.38
N GLU A 528 0.48 30.91 27.37
CA GLU A 528 -0.30 31.72 28.34
C GLU A 528 0.12 33.17 28.39
N LYS A 529 0.81 33.69 27.34
CA LYS A 529 1.33 35.06 27.23
C LYS A 529 0.70 35.81 26.07
N PHE A 530 0.70 37.14 26.20
CA PHE A 530 0.29 38.08 25.15
C PHE A 530 1.50 38.84 24.65
N TYR A 531 1.55 39.12 23.36
CA TYR A 531 2.73 39.69 22.73
C TYR A 531 2.50 41.03 22.05
N GLY A 532 1.28 41.56 22.09
CA GLY A 532 0.92 42.85 21.50
C GLY A 532 0.83 42.82 19.97
N PRO A 533 0.95 43.96 19.32
CA PRO A 533 0.94 44.10 17.87
C PRO A 533 2.08 43.29 17.22
N SER A 534 1.72 42.42 16.27
CA SER A 534 2.68 41.51 15.62
C SER A 534 2.30 41.28 14.16
N SER A 535 3.27 41.06 13.28
CA SER A 535 2.98 40.76 11.88
C SER A 535 2.28 39.42 11.69
N LEU A 536 1.49 39.30 10.62
CA LEU A 536 0.86 38.00 10.24
C LEU A 536 1.90 36.90 10.16
N ARG A 537 3.03 37.15 9.52
CA ARG A 537 4.16 36.22 9.44
C ARG A 537 4.56 35.69 10.81
N LEU A 538 4.81 36.56 11.77
CA LEU A 538 5.21 36.17 13.12
C LEU A 538 4.10 35.36 13.82
N GLY A 539 2.85 35.74 13.58
CA GLY A 539 1.69 35.02 14.10
C GLY A 539 1.63 33.56 13.68
N ILE A 540 1.86 33.27 12.39
CA ILE A 540 1.87 31.87 11.89
C ILE A 540 3.17 31.13 12.25
N GLU A 541 4.34 31.79 12.20
CA GLU A 541 5.64 31.24 12.58
C GLU A 541 5.62 30.73 14.03
N GLN A 542 5.04 31.52 14.95
CA GLN A 542 4.91 31.20 16.37
C GLN A 542 3.58 30.54 16.74
N SER A 543 2.74 30.26 15.75
CA SER A 543 1.45 29.56 15.92
C SER A 543 0.52 30.23 16.95
N ARG A 544 0.43 31.57 16.99
CA ARG A 544 -0.35 32.32 17.98
C ARG A 544 -1.86 32.13 17.77
N ASN A 545 -2.56 31.74 18.85
CA ASN A 545 -3.99 31.47 18.78
C ASN A 545 -4.81 32.77 18.68
N LEU A 546 -4.50 33.76 19.51
CA LEU A 546 -5.29 34.97 19.64
C LEU A 546 -5.23 35.84 18.36
N MET A 547 -4.10 35.87 17.68
CA MET A 547 -3.97 36.51 16.37
C MET A 547 -4.86 35.80 15.33
N THR A 548 -4.83 34.47 15.31
CA THR A 548 -5.64 33.67 14.36
C THR A 548 -7.14 33.90 14.56
N ILE A 549 -7.60 33.92 15.83
CA ILE A 549 -9.01 34.16 16.17
C ILE A 549 -9.44 35.55 15.75
N ARG A 550 -8.62 36.61 16.07
CA ARG A 550 -8.92 37.97 15.66
C ARG A 550 -8.98 38.12 14.15
N LEU A 551 -8.07 37.47 13.43
CA LEU A 551 -8.04 37.45 11.99
C LEU A 551 -9.32 36.85 11.43
N ALA A 552 -9.70 35.62 11.91
CA ALA A 552 -10.93 34.94 11.53
C ALA A 552 -12.18 35.75 11.85
N SER A 553 -12.21 36.43 13.02
CA SER A 553 -13.30 37.32 13.42
C SER A 553 -13.39 38.56 12.51
N ALA A 554 -12.27 39.12 12.10
CA ALA A 554 -12.24 40.33 11.26
C ALA A 554 -12.68 40.05 9.82
N ILE A 555 -12.27 38.91 9.23
CA ILE A 555 -12.63 38.54 7.87
C ILE A 555 -14.00 37.83 7.76
N GLY A 556 -14.52 37.28 8.86
CA GLY A 556 -15.71 36.43 8.90
C GLY A 556 -15.39 34.94 8.71
N MET A 557 -16.03 34.10 9.51
CA MET A 557 -15.79 32.63 9.45
C MET A 557 -16.30 31.98 8.15
N GLU A 558 -17.26 32.58 7.47
CA GLU A 558 -17.78 32.11 6.19
C GLU A 558 -16.70 32.02 5.15
N LYS A 559 -15.74 32.95 5.11
CA LYS A 559 -14.60 32.94 4.19
C LYS A 559 -13.60 31.84 4.56
N VAL A 560 -13.45 31.56 5.85
CA VAL A 560 -12.62 30.42 6.31
C VAL A 560 -13.26 29.09 5.94
N VAL A 561 -14.59 28.98 6.07
CA VAL A 561 -15.36 27.79 5.65
C VAL A 561 -15.26 27.59 4.16
N ASP A 562 -15.34 28.65 3.36
CA ASP A 562 -15.18 28.59 1.89
C ASP A 562 -13.79 28.05 1.51
N ILE A 563 -12.72 28.59 2.07
CA ILE A 563 -11.36 28.06 1.85
C ILE A 563 -11.25 26.59 2.24
N ALA A 564 -11.77 26.23 3.43
CA ALA A 564 -11.73 24.83 3.87
C ALA A 564 -12.46 23.88 2.91
N GLY A 565 -13.58 24.33 2.35
CA GLY A 565 -14.35 23.60 1.32
C GLY A 565 -13.61 23.49 0.00
N ARG A 566 -13.04 24.58 -0.52
CA ARG A 566 -12.24 24.59 -1.76
C ARG A 566 -11.06 23.61 -1.68
N PHE A 567 -10.39 23.55 -0.53
CA PHE A 567 -9.27 22.65 -0.27
C PHE A 567 -9.69 21.23 0.16
N GLY A 568 -10.97 20.98 0.38
CA GLY A 568 -11.49 19.65 0.73
C GLY A 568 -10.99 19.09 2.08
N ILE A 569 -10.68 19.97 3.03
CA ILE A 569 -10.08 19.59 4.33
C ILE A 569 -11.02 18.79 5.19
N THR A 570 -12.30 19.13 5.17
CA THR A 570 -13.34 18.50 5.98
C THR A 570 -14.65 18.42 5.20
N ASP A 571 -15.49 17.46 5.55
CA ASP A 571 -16.78 17.26 4.90
C ASP A 571 -17.78 18.39 5.29
N SER A 572 -17.61 18.97 6.48
CA SER A 572 -18.43 20.07 6.98
C SER A 572 -17.66 20.84 8.07
N LEU A 573 -17.69 22.16 8.00
CA LEU A 573 -17.08 23.04 8.98
C LEU A 573 -18.10 24.07 9.47
N PRO A 574 -18.57 23.99 10.73
CA PRO A 574 -19.43 25.03 11.30
C PRO A 574 -18.73 26.39 11.31
N PRO A 575 -19.41 27.52 11.03
CA PRO A 575 -18.80 28.84 11.02
C PRO A 575 -18.59 29.42 12.45
N LEU A 576 -17.99 28.62 13.32
CA LEU A 576 -17.68 28.99 14.70
C LEU A 576 -16.22 29.41 14.81
N LEU A 577 -15.90 30.47 15.57
CA LEU A 577 -14.53 30.96 15.72
C LEU A 577 -13.55 29.92 16.28
N SER A 578 -14.01 28.99 17.10
CA SER A 578 -13.19 27.87 17.59
C SER A 578 -12.65 26.97 16.45
N MET A 579 -13.37 26.89 15.32
CA MET A 579 -12.95 26.12 14.15
C MET A 579 -11.70 26.73 13.46
N SER A 580 -11.45 28.03 13.65
CA SER A 580 -10.23 28.70 13.15
C SER A 580 -8.95 28.16 13.77
N LEU A 581 -9.05 27.52 14.93
CA LEU A 581 -7.92 26.84 15.60
C LEU A 581 -7.77 25.36 15.23
N GLY A 582 -8.60 24.84 14.29
CA GLY A 582 -8.55 23.46 13.84
C GLY A 582 -9.30 22.47 14.74
N ALA A 583 -10.41 22.90 15.36
CA ALA A 583 -11.31 22.01 16.09
C ALA A 583 -12.16 21.12 15.17
N GLY A 584 -12.27 21.43 13.88
CA GLY A 584 -12.90 20.57 12.87
C GLY A 584 -12.04 19.35 12.56
N GLU A 585 -12.68 18.20 12.28
CA GLU A 585 -11.98 16.95 12.05
C GLU A 585 -11.53 16.78 10.59
N SER A 586 -10.38 16.16 10.39
CA SER A 586 -9.80 15.82 9.09
C SER A 586 -9.02 14.52 9.16
N THR A 587 -8.51 14.03 8.02
CA THR A 587 -7.63 12.88 7.93
C THR A 587 -6.25 13.28 7.42
N PRO A 588 -5.18 12.51 7.67
CA PRO A 588 -3.87 12.76 7.06
C PRO A 588 -3.92 12.88 5.54
N LEU A 589 -4.72 12.07 4.87
CA LEU A 589 -4.88 12.13 3.41
C LEU A 589 -5.46 13.47 2.95
N LYS A 590 -6.53 13.96 3.57
CA LYS A 590 -7.14 15.24 3.26
C LYS A 590 -6.19 16.41 3.55
N MET A 591 -5.48 16.36 4.69
CA MET A 591 -4.48 17.37 5.03
C MET A 591 -3.28 17.38 4.09
N ALA A 592 -2.81 16.20 3.66
CA ALA A 592 -1.75 16.09 2.64
C ALA A 592 -2.19 16.72 1.32
N ALA A 593 -3.40 16.41 0.85
CA ALA A 593 -3.95 17.00 -0.37
C ALA A 593 -4.11 18.52 -0.27
N ALA A 594 -4.60 19.02 0.85
CA ALA A 594 -4.76 20.46 1.06
C ALA A 594 -3.41 21.22 1.05
N TYR A 595 -2.37 20.67 1.70
CA TYR A 595 -1.04 21.26 1.65
C TYR A 595 -0.34 21.07 0.29
N ALA A 596 -0.66 19.98 -0.43
CA ALA A 596 -0.19 19.80 -1.80
C ALA A 596 -0.73 20.87 -2.75
N MET A 597 -1.99 21.27 -2.57
CA MET A 597 -2.57 22.41 -3.30
C MET A 597 -1.92 23.75 -2.97
N ILE A 598 -1.37 23.94 -1.76
CA ILE A 598 -0.53 25.12 -1.48
C ILE A 598 0.81 24.99 -2.19
N ALA A 599 1.45 23.82 -2.10
CA ALA A 599 2.78 23.56 -2.67
C ALA A 599 2.83 23.67 -4.19
N ASN A 600 1.75 23.31 -4.89
CA ASN A 600 1.66 23.35 -6.36
C ASN A 600 1.23 24.71 -6.94
N GLY A 601 1.05 25.74 -6.10
CA GLY A 601 0.63 27.07 -6.53
C GLY A 601 -0.88 27.28 -6.57
N GLY A 602 -1.65 26.47 -5.86
CA GLY A 602 -3.10 26.63 -5.68
C GLY A 602 -3.98 25.87 -6.67
N GLU A 603 -3.43 24.94 -7.42
CA GLU A 603 -4.20 24.12 -8.35
C GLU A 603 -4.92 22.98 -7.64
N LYS A 604 -6.18 22.71 -8.04
CA LYS A 604 -6.99 21.63 -7.51
C LYS A 604 -6.31 20.27 -7.72
N LEU A 605 -6.32 19.45 -6.70
CA LEU A 605 -5.67 18.16 -6.71
C LEU A 605 -6.57 17.11 -6.04
N GLU A 606 -6.64 15.94 -6.65
CA GLU A 606 -7.33 14.78 -6.09
C GLU A 606 -6.30 13.70 -5.74
N PRO A 607 -6.29 13.21 -4.49
CA PRO A 607 -5.40 12.12 -4.10
C PRO A 607 -5.74 10.83 -4.84
N THR A 608 -4.71 10.07 -5.20
CA THR A 608 -4.89 8.73 -5.75
C THR A 608 -3.88 7.74 -5.20
N VAL A 609 -4.31 6.50 -5.03
CA VAL A 609 -3.45 5.33 -4.78
C VAL A 609 -3.25 4.49 -6.03
N ILE A 610 -3.94 4.82 -7.13
CA ILE A 610 -3.90 4.09 -8.41
C ILE A 610 -3.50 5.04 -9.54
N ASP A 611 -2.39 4.74 -10.20
CA ASP A 611 -1.96 5.47 -11.41
C ASP A 611 -2.77 5.04 -12.65
N ARG A 612 -2.92 3.72 -12.82
CA ARG A 612 -3.54 3.14 -14.02
C ARG A 612 -4.14 1.78 -13.73
N VAL A 613 -5.26 1.49 -14.39
CA VAL A 613 -5.87 0.16 -14.45
C VAL A 613 -5.97 -0.27 -15.91
N GLN A 614 -5.49 -1.45 -16.21
CA GLN A 614 -5.68 -2.13 -17.49
C GLN A 614 -6.57 -3.35 -17.28
N ASP A 615 -7.42 -3.62 -18.28
CA ASP A 615 -8.23 -4.83 -18.26
C ASP A 615 -7.41 -6.07 -18.65
N ARG A 616 -8.06 -7.23 -18.68
CA ARG A 616 -7.47 -8.51 -19.06
C ARG A 616 -6.91 -8.56 -20.49
N TYR A 617 -7.27 -7.61 -21.32
CA TYR A 617 -6.82 -7.49 -22.72
C TYR A 617 -5.69 -6.46 -22.87
N GLY A 618 -5.25 -5.86 -21.76
CA GLY A 618 -4.20 -4.84 -21.75
C GLY A 618 -4.69 -3.44 -22.10
N GLN A 619 -6.00 -3.25 -22.29
CA GLN A 619 -6.58 -1.93 -22.56
C GLN A 619 -6.65 -1.10 -21.28
N THR A 620 -6.23 0.16 -21.35
CA THR A 620 -6.32 1.07 -20.22
C THR A 620 -7.77 1.51 -20.01
N VAL A 621 -8.37 1.07 -18.90
CA VAL A 621 -9.75 1.41 -18.49
C VAL A 621 -9.81 2.54 -17.48
N PHE A 622 -8.69 2.85 -16.83
CA PHE A 622 -8.54 4.00 -15.94
C PHE A 622 -7.10 4.52 -15.98
N LYS A 623 -6.95 5.84 -16.01
CA LYS A 623 -5.70 6.58 -15.86
C LYS A 623 -5.97 7.81 -15.00
N HIS A 624 -5.24 7.98 -13.89
CA HIS A 624 -5.46 9.09 -12.97
C HIS A 624 -5.15 10.44 -13.59
N ASP A 625 -3.97 10.60 -14.18
CA ASP A 625 -3.58 11.83 -14.86
C ASP A 625 -3.90 11.75 -16.36
N PRO A 626 -4.99 12.36 -16.81
CA PRO A 626 -5.40 12.32 -18.21
C PRO A 626 -4.65 13.31 -19.10
N ARG A 627 -3.83 14.21 -18.52
CA ARG A 627 -3.12 15.24 -19.26
C ARG A 627 -2.23 14.62 -20.33
N VAL A 628 -2.29 15.18 -21.53
CA VAL A 628 -1.46 14.78 -22.65
C VAL A 628 -0.28 15.72 -22.72
N CYS A 629 0.90 15.17 -22.89
CA CYS A 629 2.12 15.94 -23.08
C CYS A 629 2.62 15.75 -24.51
N ASP A 630 2.37 16.70 -25.35
CA ASP A 630 2.87 16.71 -26.74
C ASP A 630 4.39 16.92 -26.71
N GLY A 631 5.11 15.99 -27.32
CA GLY A 631 6.57 16.03 -27.36
C GLY A 631 7.30 15.39 -26.17
N CYS A 632 6.62 14.96 -25.10
CA CYS A 632 7.26 14.25 -23.99
C CYS A 632 7.87 12.89 -24.41
N SER A 633 7.41 12.30 -25.50
CA SER A 633 7.92 11.05 -26.09
C SER A 633 8.82 11.26 -27.29
N ALA A 634 9.34 12.47 -27.50
CA ALA A 634 10.24 12.75 -28.61
C ALA A 634 11.53 11.92 -28.51
N ALA A 635 11.94 11.32 -29.63
CA ALA A 635 13.11 10.44 -29.68
C ALA A 635 14.45 11.19 -29.43
N SER A 636 14.46 12.51 -29.57
CA SER A 636 15.64 13.36 -29.34
C SER A 636 15.23 14.77 -28.94
N TYR A 637 16.08 15.41 -28.14
CA TYR A 637 15.93 16.82 -27.78
C TYR A 637 16.30 17.72 -28.97
N THR A 638 15.39 18.62 -29.37
CA THR A 638 15.54 19.51 -30.53
C THR A 638 15.90 20.94 -30.19
N GLY A 639 16.26 21.22 -28.93
CA GLY A 639 16.72 22.56 -28.49
C GLY A 639 15.64 23.54 -28.07
N GLY A 640 14.37 23.10 -27.94
CA GLY A 640 13.28 23.92 -27.44
C GLY A 640 13.10 23.92 -25.92
N LEU A 641 12.09 24.63 -25.41
CA LEU A 641 11.67 24.50 -24.03
C LEU A 641 11.22 23.05 -23.75
N PRO A 642 11.49 22.51 -22.53
CA PRO A 642 10.99 21.20 -22.17
C PRO A 642 9.47 21.14 -22.38
N PRO A 643 8.95 20.09 -23.04
CA PRO A 643 7.52 19.94 -23.19
C PRO A 643 6.90 19.70 -21.80
N TYR A 644 5.71 20.24 -21.59
CA TYR A 644 4.98 19.97 -20.36
C TYR A 644 3.48 19.79 -20.68
N PRO A 645 2.76 19.00 -19.89
CA PRO A 645 1.33 18.80 -20.13
C PRO A 645 0.54 20.08 -19.84
N ALA A 646 -0.37 20.43 -20.73
CA ALA A 646 -1.31 21.51 -20.45
C ALA A 646 -2.11 21.19 -19.18
N ASP A 647 -2.17 22.14 -18.25
CA ASP A 647 -2.88 22.00 -17.00
C ASP A 647 -4.19 22.77 -17.02
N ASN A 648 -5.30 22.06 -17.02
CA ASN A 648 -6.65 22.62 -17.03
C ASN A 648 -7.35 22.46 -15.66
N ARG A 649 -6.60 22.13 -14.60
CA ARG A 649 -7.17 21.97 -13.27
C ARG A 649 -7.68 23.32 -12.75
N PRO A 650 -8.81 23.33 -12.01
CA PRO A 650 -9.32 24.55 -11.40
C PRO A 650 -8.34 25.12 -10.38
N GLN A 651 -8.16 26.44 -10.39
CA GLN A 651 -7.40 27.15 -9.38
C GLN A 651 -8.26 27.28 -8.12
N VAL A 652 -7.83 26.72 -6.98
CA VAL A 652 -8.52 26.82 -5.71
C VAL A 652 -8.14 28.07 -4.90
N ILE A 653 -6.93 28.59 -5.17
CA ILE A 653 -6.44 29.88 -4.67
C ILE A 653 -5.43 30.43 -5.66
N ASP A 654 -5.28 31.76 -5.76
CA ASP A 654 -4.31 32.34 -6.68
C ASP A 654 -2.87 31.96 -6.32
N ALA A 655 -2.00 31.83 -7.31
CA ALA A 655 -0.62 31.37 -7.13
C ALA A 655 0.20 32.31 -6.23
N ALA A 656 -0.10 33.61 -6.25
CA ALA A 656 0.59 34.60 -5.41
C ALA A 656 0.26 34.38 -3.92
N THR A 657 -1.02 34.15 -3.58
CA THR A 657 -1.45 33.81 -2.21
C THR A 657 -0.88 32.48 -1.75
N ALA A 658 -0.87 31.45 -2.60
CA ALA A 658 -0.26 30.14 -2.32
C ALA A 658 1.24 30.29 -2.01
N PHE A 659 1.96 31.12 -2.80
CA PHE A 659 3.37 31.38 -2.55
C PHE A 659 3.61 32.21 -1.28
N GLN A 660 2.81 33.26 -1.01
CA GLN A 660 2.89 34.02 0.24
C GLN A 660 2.72 33.10 1.45
N MET A 661 1.78 32.15 1.38
CA MET A 661 1.61 31.15 2.45
C MET A 661 2.80 30.22 2.55
N THR A 662 3.33 29.71 1.44
CA THR A 662 4.54 28.87 1.40
C THR A 662 5.73 29.59 2.04
N ALA A 663 5.99 30.84 1.67
CA ALA A 663 7.06 31.65 2.26
C ALA A 663 6.90 31.85 3.77
N MET A 664 5.67 32.03 4.26
CA MET A 664 5.40 32.09 5.70
C MET A 664 5.61 30.73 6.38
N LEU A 665 5.23 29.61 5.74
CA LEU A 665 5.42 28.26 6.26
C LEU A 665 6.90 27.81 6.22
N GLU A 666 7.71 28.33 5.31
CA GLU A 666 9.18 28.20 5.40
C GLU A 666 9.71 28.84 6.68
N GLY A 667 9.19 30.02 7.04
CA GLY A 667 9.53 30.67 8.30
C GLY A 667 9.20 29.83 9.54
N VAL A 668 8.10 29.07 9.52
CA VAL A 668 7.76 28.12 10.60
C VAL A 668 8.86 27.08 10.77
N VAL A 669 9.37 26.53 9.66
CA VAL A 669 10.42 25.50 9.66
C VAL A 669 11.79 26.08 9.97
N GLN A 670 12.09 27.30 9.54
CA GLN A 670 13.40 27.92 9.74
C GLN A 670 13.57 28.51 11.15
N ARG A 671 12.54 29.18 11.67
CA ARG A 671 12.61 30.05 12.86
C ARG A 671 11.49 29.85 13.86
N GLY A 672 10.39 29.18 13.44
CA GLY A 672 9.18 29.02 14.22
C GLY A 672 9.13 27.69 14.96
N THR A 673 7.91 27.18 15.14
CA THR A 673 7.62 25.95 15.91
C THR A 673 8.20 24.68 15.30
N GLY A 674 8.62 24.71 14.03
CA GLY A 674 9.33 23.66 13.31
C GLY A 674 10.85 23.86 13.20
N GLY A 675 11.44 24.83 13.92
CA GLY A 675 12.84 25.25 13.75
C GLY A 675 13.89 24.14 13.89
N SER A 676 13.60 23.09 14.63
CA SER A 676 14.48 21.92 14.72
C SER A 676 14.67 21.18 13.38
N ILE A 677 13.70 21.28 12.46
CA ILE A 677 13.77 20.68 11.11
C ILE A 677 14.74 21.51 10.25
N GLY A 678 14.53 22.83 10.19
CA GLY A 678 15.37 23.74 9.39
C GLY A 678 16.83 23.72 9.83
N ALA A 679 17.09 23.71 11.14
CA ALA A 679 18.44 23.61 11.70
C ALA A 679 19.16 22.31 11.30
N ALA A 680 18.43 21.21 11.21
CA ALA A 680 18.99 19.90 10.87
C ALA A 680 19.19 19.70 9.36
N LEU A 681 18.21 20.12 8.52
CA LEU A 681 18.19 19.75 7.10
C LEU A 681 18.74 20.82 6.16
N LYS A 682 18.64 22.10 6.53
CA LYS A 682 19.14 23.27 5.75
C LYS A 682 18.70 23.23 4.27
N ARG A 683 17.43 22.91 4.05
CA ARG A 683 16.81 22.79 2.72
C ARG A 683 15.53 23.63 2.66
N PRO A 684 15.07 24.02 1.45
CA PRO A 684 13.74 24.61 1.28
C PRO A 684 12.65 23.63 1.73
N LEU A 685 12.06 23.92 2.89
CA LEU A 685 11.00 23.13 3.49
C LEU A 685 9.99 24.08 4.14
N ALA A 686 8.73 23.87 3.87
CA ALA A 686 7.62 24.59 4.47
C ALA A 686 6.77 23.63 5.30
N GLY A 687 6.10 24.11 6.35
CA GLY A 687 5.23 23.24 7.13
C GLY A 687 4.64 23.87 8.37
N LYS A 688 3.75 23.15 9.03
CA LYS A 688 3.04 23.62 10.21
C LYS A 688 2.87 22.51 11.24
N THR A 689 3.17 22.81 12.48
CA THR A 689 2.85 21.98 13.64
C THR A 689 1.37 22.09 13.99
N GLY A 690 0.77 20.98 14.37
CA GLY A 690 -0.57 20.93 14.97
C GLY A 690 -0.52 20.32 16.36
N THR A 691 -1.29 20.87 17.26
CA THR A 691 -1.57 20.30 18.59
C THR A 691 -3.02 20.60 18.87
N SER A 692 -3.82 19.57 19.09
CA SER A 692 -5.22 19.74 19.49
C SER A 692 -5.32 20.14 20.96
N ASN A 693 -6.52 20.54 21.41
CA ASN A 693 -6.78 20.82 22.81
C ASN A 693 -6.36 19.63 23.68
N ASP A 694 -5.83 19.91 24.86
CA ASP A 694 -5.35 18.92 25.84
C ASP A 694 -4.30 17.93 25.26
N SER A 695 -3.67 18.29 24.14
CA SER A 695 -2.67 17.46 23.44
C SER A 695 -3.18 16.05 23.13
N PHE A 696 -4.45 15.89 22.67
CA PHE A 696 -4.99 14.58 22.28
C PHE A 696 -4.36 14.09 20.96
N ASP A 697 -4.13 15.01 20.03
CA ASP A 697 -3.52 14.76 18.74
C ASP A 697 -2.36 15.71 18.48
N ASN A 698 -1.25 15.15 18.04
CA ASN A 698 -0.12 15.91 17.60
C ASN A 698 0.10 15.72 16.10
N TRP A 699 0.20 16.80 15.36
CA TRP A 699 0.34 16.83 13.91
C TRP A 699 1.60 17.54 13.45
N PHE A 700 2.08 17.15 12.30
CA PHE A 700 2.94 17.94 11.44
C PHE A 700 2.54 17.72 9.99
N VAL A 701 2.31 18.83 9.28
CA VAL A 701 2.09 18.79 7.83
C VAL A 701 3.11 19.72 7.21
N GLY A 702 3.89 19.21 6.27
CA GLY A 702 4.94 19.98 5.63
C GLY A 702 5.36 19.41 4.29
N TYR A 703 6.15 20.18 3.55
CA TYR A 703 6.51 19.85 2.18
C TYR A 703 7.84 20.49 1.76
N SER A 704 8.47 19.83 0.78
CA SER A 704 9.41 20.40 -0.17
C SER A 704 8.67 20.79 -1.45
N PRO A 705 9.30 21.38 -2.46
CA PRO A 705 8.64 21.63 -3.74
C PRO A 705 8.00 20.39 -4.38
N ASP A 706 8.55 19.19 -4.16
CA ASP A 706 8.16 17.97 -4.86
C ASP A 706 7.61 16.85 -3.94
N LEU A 707 7.51 17.07 -2.64
CA LEU A 707 7.09 16.05 -1.69
C LEU A 707 6.34 16.63 -0.50
N VAL A 708 5.12 16.19 -0.26
CA VAL A 708 4.28 16.57 0.87
C VAL A 708 4.16 15.43 1.84
N VAL A 709 4.21 15.72 3.13
CA VAL A 709 4.02 14.77 4.22
C VAL A 709 3.02 15.33 5.21
N ALA A 710 1.95 14.58 5.47
CA ALA A 710 1.02 14.85 6.56
C ALA A 710 1.01 13.67 7.53
N ALA A 711 1.24 13.93 8.81
CA ALA A 711 1.27 12.87 9.80
C ALA A 711 0.75 13.35 11.17
N TYR A 712 0.15 12.41 11.90
CA TYR A 712 -0.26 12.64 13.29
C TYR A 712 -0.01 11.41 14.16
N ILE A 713 0.05 11.66 15.48
CA ILE A 713 -0.05 10.64 16.52
C ILE A 713 -1.14 11.01 17.51
N GLY A 714 -1.80 9.99 18.07
CA GLY A 714 -2.83 10.09 19.08
C GLY A 714 -3.27 8.71 19.55
N PHE A 715 -4.06 8.63 20.60
CA PHE A 715 -4.67 7.39 21.02
C PHE A 715 -5.98 7.14 20.27
N ASP A 716 -6.29 5.88 19.95
CA ASP A 716 -7.54 5.53 19.27
C ASP A 716 -8.76 5.93 20.11
N GLN A 717 -8.70 5.69 21.41
CA GLN A 717 -9.64 6.29 22.36
C GLN A 717 -9.04 7.63 22.81
N PRO A 718 -9.66 8.77 22.46
CA PRO A 718 -9.09 10.09 22.72
C PRO A 718 -8.77 10.31 24.19
N ARG A 719 -7.50 10.56 24.47
CA ARG A 719 -6.95 10.95 25.75
C ARG A 719 -5.68 11.76 25.55
N THR A 720 -5.26 12.48 26.55
CA THR A 720 -4.06 13.31 26.44
C THR A 720 -2.79 12.50 26.16
N LEU A 721 -1.96 13.01 25.28
CA LEU A 721 -0.60 12.52 25.04
C LEU A 721 0.36 12.91 26.18
N GLY A 722 -0.04 13.79 27.07
CA GLY A 722 0.74 14.29 28.22
C GLY A 722 0.99 15.79 28.17
N LYS A 723 1.24 16.35 29.32
CA LYS A 723 1.56 17.78 29.48
C LYS A 723 2.88 18.09 28.73
N ALA A 724 2.88 19.13 27.92
CA ALA A 724 4.00 19.54 27.05
C ALA A 724 4.28 18.66 25.81
N GLU A 725 3.47 17.65 25.54
CA GLU A 725 3.56 16.90 24.28
C GLU A 725 2.90 17.69 23.14
N THR A 726 3.71 18.07 22.16
CA THR A 726 3.30 18.96 21.05
C THR A 726 3.67 18.36 19.69
N GLY A 727 3.04 18.86 18.63
CA GLY A 727 3.41 18.52 17.27
C GLY A 727 4.89 18.82 16.95
N GLY A 728 5.44 19.89 17.53
CA GLY A 728 6.88 20.21 17.42
C GLY A 728 7.78 19.21 18.14
N GLY A 729 7.35 18.67 19.28
CA GLY A 729 8.10 17.68 20.05
C GLY A 729 8.03 16.26 19.48
N ASN A 730 6.85 15.86 18.99
CA ASN A 730 6.59 14.50 18.56
C ASN A 730 6.69 14.32 17.04
N MET A 731 6.01 15.16 16.28
CA MET A 731 5.85 14.94 14.83
C MET A 731 6.91 15.62 13.98
N ALA A 732 7.44 16.79 14.41
CA ALA A 732 8.53 17.43 13.69
C ALA A 732 9.79 16.53 13.59
N PRO A 733 10.20 15.78 14.62
CA PRO A 733 11.26 14.78 14.48
C PRO A 733 10.96 13.66 13.50
N ILE A 734 9.72 13.15 13.44
CA ILE A 734 9.32 12.10 12.47
C ILE A 734 9.43 12.63 11.04
N PHE A 735 8.86 13.82 10.79
CA PHE A 735 8.96 14.50 9.50
C PHE A 735 10.42 14.75 9.10
N ARG A 736 11.23 15.28 10.03
CA ARG A 736 12.66 15.53 9.81
C ARG A 736 13.40 14.25 9.41
N ASP A 737 13.22 13.18 10.19
CA ASP A 737 13.92 11.91 10.00
C ASP A 737 13.50 11.28 8.65
N PHE A 738 12.21 11.36 8.30
CA PHE A 738 11.71 10.94 6.99
C PHE A 738 12.31 11.78 5.85
N MET A 739 12.20 13.13 5.90
CA MET A 739 12.66 14.01 4.82
C MET A 739 14.19 13.95 4.64
N LYS A 740 14.93 13.70 5.70
CA LYS A 740 16.38 13.50 5.63
C LYS A 740 16.74 12.37 4.69
N GLU A 741 16.09 11.21 4.84
CA GLU A 741 16.39 10.03 4.04
C GLU A 741 15.67 10.06 2.68
N ALA A 742 14.45 10.56 2.64
CA ALA A 742 13.67 10.65 1.39
C ALA A 742 14.34 11.57 0.36
N LEU A 743 14.95 12.67 0.82
CA LEU A 743 15.62 13.67 -0.03
C LEU A 743 17.15 13.46 -0.11
N GLU A 744 17.67 12.34 0.34
CA GLU A 744 19.09 12.01 0.17
C GLU A 744 19.43 11.89 -1.31
N GLY A 745 20.50 12.56 -1.74
CA GLY A 745 20.89 12.61 -3.15
C GLY A 745 20.04 13.52 -4.06
N VAL A 746 18.93 14.07 -3.55
CA VAL A 746 18.09 15.01 -4.31
C VAL A 746 18.63 16.44 -4.15
N PRO A 747 18.85 17.19 -5.23
CA PRO A 747 19.29 18.60 -5.14
C PRO A 747 18.28 19.46 -4.36
N PRO A 748 18.74 20.44 -3.55
CA PRO A 748 17.83 21.38 -2.89
C PRO A 748 17.29 22.38 -3.92
N ILE A 749 16.04 22.22 -4.33
CA ILE A 749 15.33 23.11 -5.25
C ILE A 749 14.52 24.09 -4.42
N PRO A 750 14.57 25.43 -4.68
CA PRO A 750 13.75 26.43 -4.02
C PRO A 750 12.28 26.33 -4.46
N PHE A 751 11.38 26.89 -3.64
CA PHE A 751 10.00 27.08 -4.06
C PHE A 751 9.89 28.08 -5.21
N ARG A 752 9.06 27.77 -6.17
CA ARG A 752 8.86 28.60 -7.36
C ARG A 752 8.10 29.87 -7.01
N VAL A 753 8.69 31.02 -7.29
CA VAL A 753 8.02 32.31 -7.18
C VAL A 753 7.14 32.53 -8.40
N PRO A 754 5.83 32.73 -8.27
CA PRO A 754 4.96 33.03 -9.40
C PRO A 754 5.25 34.45 -9.94
N PRO A 755 5.02 34.69 -11.23
CA PRO A 755 5.24 36.01 -11.82
C PRO A 755 4.33 37.06 -11.17
N GLY A 756 4.79 38.32 -11.18
CA GLY A 756 4.03 39.46 -10.67
C GLY A 756 4.16 39.75 -9.18
N LEU A 757 4.79 38.90 -8.38
CA LEU A 757 5.10 39.19 -6.99
C LEU A 757 6.32 40.12 -6.87
N ARG A 758 6.28 41.04 -5.90
CA ARG A 758 7.42 41.88 -5.51
C ARG A 758 8.04 41.40 -4.21
N MET A 759 9.33 41.18 -4.20
CA MET A 759 10.09 40.78 -3.00
C MET A 759 10.63 42.01 -2.31
N VAL A 760 10.10 42.35 -1.15
CA VAL A 760 10.43 43.55 -0.40
C VAL A 760 11.08 43.19 0.92
N ARG A 761 12.11 43.95 1.29
CA ARG A 761 12.83 43.73 2.54
C ARG A 761 12.07 44.38 3.73
N VAL A 762 11.55 43.54 4.62
CA VAL A 762 10.75 43.98 5.78
C VAL A 762 11.33 43.45 7.10
N ASN A 763 11.07 44.11 8.18
CA ASN A 763 11.28 43.58 9.52
C ASN A 763 10.14 42.59 9.84
N ARG A 764 10.47 41.31 10.05
CA ARG A 764 9.51 40.19 10.20
C ARG A 764 8.57 40.34 11.42
N GLU A 765 8.96 41.12 12.43
CA GLU A 765 8.16 41.29 13.65
C GLU A 765 7.15 42.44 13.51
N THR A 766 7.62 43.57 12.96
CA THR A 766 6.79 44.75 12.84
C THR A 766 6.05 44.88 11.51
N GLY A 767 6.45 44.13 10.47
CA GLY A 767 5.92 44.25 9.12
C GLY A 767 6.36 45.52 8.36
N LYS A 768 7.12 46.42 8.97
CA LYS A 768 7.61 47.66 8.34
C LYS A 768 8.82 47.43 7.46
N LEU A 769 9.09 48.33 6.52
CA LEU A 769 10.32 48.32 5.72
C LEU A 769 11.54 48.18 6.63
N ALA A 770 12.45 47.30 6.28
CA ALA A 770 13.65 47.07 7.05
C ALA A 770 14.72 48.08 6.72
N THR A 771 15.36 48.65 7.72
CA THR A 771 16.54 49.50 7.57
C THR A 771 17.78 48.66 7.25
N VAL A 772 18.82 49.31 6.69
CA VAL A 772 20.12 48.66 6.44
C VAL A 772 20.69 48.16 7.78
N GLY A 773 21.08 46.89 7.85
CA GLY A 773 21.64 46.27 9.05
C GLY A 773 20.61 45.74 10.07
N ASP A 774 19.32 45.80 9.78
CA ASP A 774 18.30 45.20 10.65
C ASP A 774 18.48 43.65 10.72
N PRO A 775 18.78 43.08 11.90
CA PRO A 775 18.99 41.65 12.07
C PRO A 775 17.72 40.84 11.93
N LYS A 776 16.55 41.45 11.94
CA LYS A 776 15.24 40.86 11.78
C LYS A 776 14.68 41.05 10.37
N ALA A 777 15.47 41.60 9.46
CA ALA A 777 15.07 41.80 8.07
C ALA A 777 14.96 40.48 7.34
N ILE A 778 13.89 40.32 6.56
CA ILE A 778 13.65 39.21 5.65
C ILE A 778 13.11 39.73 4.32
N PHE A 779 13.26 38.98 3.25
CA PHE A 779 12.51 39.21 2.02
C PHE A 779 11.10 38.65 2.17
N GLU A 780 10.10 39.50 1.87
CA GLU A 780 8.69 39.14 1.94
C GLU A 780 8.02 39.37 0.58
N ALA A 781 7.14 38.46 0.20
CA ALA A 781 6.44 38.53 -1.08
C ALA A 781 5.16 39.36 -0.98
N PHE A 782 5.00 40.33 -1.84
CA PHE A 782 3.82 41.19 -1.93
C PHE A 782 3.19 41.14 -3.32
N LYS A 783 1.86 41.18 -3.36
CA LYS A 783 1.14 41.49 -4.61
C LYS A 783 1.40 42.96 -4.96
N PRO A 784 1.47 43.37 -6.26
CA PRO A 784 1.75 44.76 -6.64
C PRO A 784 0.78 45.74 -5.97
N GLY A 785 1.32 46.81 -5.41
CA GLY A 785 0.53 47.81 -4.72
C GLY A 785 0.12 47.51 -3.29
N THR A 786 0.57 46.35 -2.72
CA THR A 786 0.26 45.94 -1.33
C THR A 786 1.50 46.00 -0.43
N GLU A 787 2.61 46.49 -0.93
CA GLU A 787 3.88 46.64 -0.23
C GLU A 787 3.76 47.68 0.89
N PRO A 788 4.48 47.54 2.01
CA PRO A 788 4.54 48.58 3.04
C PRO A 788 5.06 49.88 2.45
N GLY A 789 4.31 50.97 2.62
CA GLY A 789 4.67 52.31 2.09
C GLY A 789 4.32 52.52 0.63
N ALA A 790 3.57 51.66 -0.03
CA ALA A 790 3.12 51.82 -1.42
C ALA A 790 2.20 53.07 -1.61
N ASP A 791 1.53 53.48 -0.56
CA ASP A 791 0.65 54.68 -0.54
C ASP A 791 1.35 55.96 -0.06
N ASP A 792 2.66 55.93 0.23
CA ASP A 792 3.42 57.09 0.69
C ASP A 792 4.05 57.79 -0.51
N PRO A 793 3.56 58.99 -0.94
CA PRO A 793 4.06 59.71 -2.09
C PRO A 793 5.53 60.18 -1.94
N ASP A 794 6.08 60.18 -0.71
CA ASP A 794 7.46 60.59 -0.42
C ASP A 794 8.42 59.35 -0.34
N ASN A 795 7.92 58.14 -0.52
CA ASN A 795 8.74 56.92 -0.48
C ASN A 795 9.05 56.44 -1.91
N PRO A 796 10.24 56.68 -2.46
CA PRO A 796 10.63 56.17 -3.75
C PRO A 796 10.56 54.63 -3.70
N ASP A 797 10.13 54.03 -4.80
CA ASP A 797 9.95 52.57 -5.02
C ASP A 797 10.74 51.69 -4.03
N PRO A 798 10.07 50.84 -3.23
CA PRO A 798 10.78 49.99 -2.29
C PRO A 798 11.88 49.26 -3.03
N LEU A 799 13.13 49.45 -2.62
CA LEU A 799 14.31 48.86 -3.22
C LEU A 799 14.07 47.36 -3.42
N LEU A 800 13.88 46.99 -4.68
CA LEU A 800 13.98 45.59 -5.10
C LEU A 800 15.41 45.15 -4.78
N GLY A 801 15.59 44.53 -3.62
CA GLY A 801 16.87 43.87 -3.34
C GLY A 801 17.07 42.74 -4.31
N ASP A 802 18.32 42.43 -4.62
CA ASP A 802 18.65 41.22 -5.37
C ASP A 802 17.94 40.01 -4.74
N LEU A 803 17.31 39.17 -5.55
CA LEU A 803 16.64 37.98 -5.06
C LEU A 803 17.62 37.11 -4.26
N PRO A 804 17.24 36.58 -3.09
CA PRO A 804 18.10 35.68 -2.35
C PRO A 804 18.58 34.55 -3.24
N GLN A 805 19.82 34.11 -3.11
CA GLN A 805 20.32 32.93 -3.83
C GLN A 805 19.35 31.75 -3.62
N GLY A 806 18.80 31.21 -4.69
CA GLY A 806 17.85 30.13 -4.68
C GLY A 806 16.43 30.46 -5.15
N TYR A 807 16.10 31.71 -5.42
CA TYR A 807 14.81 32.06 -6.06
C TYR A 807 14.98 32.20 -7.58
N SER A 808 14.13 31.56 -8.34
CA SER A 808 14.12 31.64 -9.81
C SER A 808 12.84 32.28 -10.31
N LEU A 809 12.96 33.34 -11.11
CA LEU A 809 11.86 34.02 -11.80
C LEU A 809 11.53 33.34 -13.15
N ALA A 810 11.51 32.02 -13.23
CA ALA A 810 11.12 31.36 -14.46
C ALA A 810 9.62 31.63 -14.78
N PRO A 811 9.24 32.09 -15.95
CA PRO A 811 7.84 32.32 -16.31
C PRO A 811 7.08 31.00 -16.34
N ILE A 812 5.84 31.04 -15.87
CA ILE A 812 4.92 29.91 -16.04
C ILE A 812 4.52 29.91 -17.51
N PRO A 813 4.75 28.84 -18.28
CA PRO A 813 4.27 28.75 -19.65
C PRO A 813 2.75 28.81 -19.65
N GLY A 814 2.17 29.73 -20.43
CA GLY A 814 0.70 29.89 -20.62
C GLY A 814 0.08 31.18 -20.06
N SER A 815 0.83 32.09 -19.42
CA SER A 815 0.31 33.42 -19.09
C SER A 815 0.41 34.35 -20.30
N GLU A 816 -0.73 34.78 -20.83
CA GLU A 816 -0.85 35.59 -22.07
C GLU A 816 -0.32 37.02 -22.00
N ASN A 817 0.45 37.44 -21.00
CA ASN A 817 0.90 38.81 -20.86
C ASN A 817 2.43 38.97 -20.62
N GLY A 818 3.23 38.36 -21.47
CA GLY A 818 4.66 38.60 -21.54
C GLY A 818 5.08 38.71 -22.99
N ALA A 819 5.10 39.93 -23.54
CA ALA A 819 5.68 40.16 -24.84
C ALA A 819 7.15 39.76 -24.84
N PHE A 820 7.48 38.68 -25.51
CA PHE A 820 8.84 38.24 -25.77
C PHE A 820 9.37 39.03 -26.98
N ASP A 821 10.47 39.78 -26.81
CA ASP A 821 11.16 40.39 -27.93
C ASP A 821 12.13 39.37 -28.55
N PRO A 822 11.87 38.87 -29.77
CA PRO A 822 12.73 37.86 -30.40
C PRO A 822 14.06 38.42 -30.99
N ALA A 823 14.41 39.69 -30.76
CA ALA A 823 15.56 40.35 -31.39
C ALA A 823 16.81 40.53 -30.48
N ALA A 824 16.82 40.00 -29.25
CA ALA A 824 18.04 40.10 -28.43
C ALA A 824 19.01 38.96 -28.73
N PRO A 825 20.28 39.21 -29.10
CA PRO A 825 21.24 38.16 -29.39
C PRO A 825 21.68 37.45 -28.12
N VAL A 826 21.42 36.15 -28.06
CA VAL A 826 21.96 35.26 -27.02
C VAL A 826 23.43 35.00 -27.30
N THR A 827 24.30 35.59 -26.53
CA THR A 827 25.73 35.25 -26.54
C THR A 827 25.92 33.86 -25.94
N ALA A 828 26.40 32.89 -26.75
CA ALA A 828 26.76 31.58 -26.29
C ALA A 828 27.94 31.61 -25.30
N PRO A 829 27.91 30.83 -24.21
CA PRO A 829 29.11 30.67 -23.38
C PRO A 829 30.17 29.84 -24.12
N ALA A 830 31.43 30.25 -23.94
CA ALA A 830 32.60 29.63 -24.55
C ALA A 830 32.70 28.13 -24.20
N ALA A 831 33.12 27.35 -25.21
CA ALA A 831 33.36 25.94 -25.07
C ALA A 831 34.49 25.65 -24.07
N GLY A 832 34.20 24.92 -23.05
CA GLY A 832 35.15 24.36 -22.09
C GLY A 832 34.63 23.08 -21.50
N ASP A 833 35.32 21.98 -21.80
CA ASP A 833 35.23 20.65 -21.23
C ASP A 833 33.88 19.88 -21.33
N THR A 834 33.89 19.00 -22.33
CA THR A 834 32.91 17.91 -22.45
C THR A 834 33.06 16.87 -21.34
N PRO A 835 32.03 16.56 -20.56
CA PRO A 835 32.02 15.36 -19.73
C PRO A 835 31.89 14.10 -20.60
N ALA A 836 32.59 13.03 -20.19
CA ALA A 836 32.55 11.74 -20.83
C ALA A 836 31.10 11.17 -20.88
N PRO A 837 30.75 10.42 -21.93
CA PRO A 837 29.42 9.84 -22.06
C PRO A 837 29.13 8.80 -20.95
N PRO A 838 27.88 8.72 -20.44
CA PRO A 838 27.51 7.69 -19.49
C PRO A 838 27.58 6.29 -20.12
N PRO A 839 27.83 5.26 -19.32
CA PRO A 839 27.88 3.88 -19.81
C PRO A 839 26.53 3.47 -20.42
N PRO A 840 26.51 2.57 -21.42
CA PRO A 840 25.29 2.15 -22.09
C PRO A 840 24.34 1.46 -21.11
N ALA A 841 23.08 1.82 -21.19
CA ALA A 841 21.99 1.16 -20.46
C ALA A 841 21.94 -0.34 -20.81
N PRO A 842 21.63 -1.21 -19.85
CA PRO A 842 21.50 -2.63 -20.14
C PRO A 842 20.36 -2.86 -21.13
N ALA A 843 20.61 -3.76 -22.07
CA ALA A 843 19.71 -4.11 -23.17
C ALA A 843 18.29 -4.44 -22.67
N ASN A 844 17.31 -3.87 -23.36
CA ASN A 844 15.90 -4.25 -23.30
C ASN A 844 15.75 -5.77 -23.34
N LEU A 845 15.36 -6.36 -22.23
CA LEU A 845 14.68 -7.64 -22.27
C LEU A 845 13.22 -7.34 -22.56
N GLY A 846 12.85 -7.60 -23.81
CA GLY A 846 11.51 -7.54 -24.33
C GLY A 846 10.53 -8.29 -23.44
N GLY A 847 9.31 -7.78 -23.44
CA GLY A 847 8.20 -8.17 -22.62
C GLY A 847 7.97 -9.68 -22.55
N ILE A 848 7.69 -10.09 -21.36
CA ILE A 848 6.98 -11.34 -21.10
C ILE A 848 5.97 -11.05 -19.97
N TYR A 849 4.75 -11.35 -20.27
CA TYR A 849 3.46 -11.48 -19.64
C TYR A 849 3.36 -11.31 -18.13
#